data_4fdae8247849f21bd4eae2f68e0ce480
#
_entry.id   4fdae8247849f21bd4eae2f68e0ce480
#
_cell.length_a   1.000
_cell.length_b   1.000
_cell.length_c   1.000
_cell.angle_alpha   90.00
_cell.angle_beta   90.00
_cell.angle_gamma   90.00
#
_symmetry.space_group_name_H-M   'P 1'
#
loop_
_entity.id
_entity.type
_entity.pdbx_description
1 polymer ?
#
loop_
_entity_poly.entity_id
_entity_poly.type
_entity_poly.pdbx_seq_one_letter_code
_entity_poly.pdbx_strand_id
1 'polypeptide(L)'
;MAIEFVYSPPKLFYKARFMKFFTSLLFFFLFITISFSQEHAVRGFLYEKKNGEPVLFEKVVLLNLKDSSIYAGAMTDVNGFFTIPKVQIGKYIVKIENPNFVTITENIDIKTASGITNLRYDLAKPEIAVKELEEAVISAESKKKKTEVNISQIKLDKKAVERIPSIGSENDIVGAISVTPGVVTTGDQGGQMYVRGGTPIQNKVMLDGMTIYQPFHSIGFFSIFETELIKNVDIYTGGFDAKYGERISSIMDITYKDGNKKDFAGKLSVSPFLAKIVLEGPIKRQKDGSNSPLSFLLTAKQSLLDQTAKRLYPKVNEGDGLPFNFTDVYGKVTYSGGTGSKVNFFAFHNNDSVNYGIANINFKQSGGGMNFQIVPSSSSTLIKGHVNGSSYSTIFVEDQKEPRSSSIGGFDLGFDFVHFLKNGSDVTYGFNFGGFNTKFVTMNEFKQTVSLDNFTSGIGAYMSSKIIRNRWVIQPSMRIQYYVSYSTFSPEPRLGLKYNANEKLRMKFSGGRFSQNFTSASSDRDVVNLFNSLLSAPSDVQAKFVTQMGKEKDVKNGLQYAWHAIMGFEYDLTKHLSMNLEGYYKFFPQLSNINTNKMYEDGAIEFATKPDVFKKDFIIESGKSYGVDLLLKYNKKRLFVWGVYSYGKSMRWDGFQEYFPVFDRRHNINIVTSYAFGKKKGTELNVRWNLGSGLPFTPNAGFYQGETFQSGITTDYTTTNPSSVSNQLGDFNSQRLPYYHRLDITVKKQFVFKNKTVLETIFSVTNTYNRKNIFYVNRITSKIIYQFPILPSIGVSYKF
;
A
#
# COMPACT_ATOMS: atom_id res chain seq x y z
N MET A 1 29.17 -20.32 -55.66
CA MET A 1 27.77 -20.69 -55.45
C MET A 1 27.26 -19.80 -54.33
N ALA A 2 26.68 -18.65 -54.71
CA ALA A 2 26.23 -17.65 -53.74
C ALA A 2 24.78 -17.97 -53.32
N ILE A 3 24.55 -18.06 -52.01
CA ILE A 3 23.21 -18.24 -51.44
C ILE A 3 22.72 -16.83 -51.03
N GLU A 4 21.76 -16.33 -51.81
CA GLU A 4 21.02 -15.14 -51.49
C GLU A 4 20.06 -15.40 -50.31
N PHE A 5 20.26 -14.68 -49.23
CA PHE A 5 19.27 -14.59 -48.13
C PHE A 5 18.15 -13.63 -48.54
N VAL A 6 17.03 -14.14 -48.89
CA VAL A 6 15.79 -13.36 -49.07
C VAL A 6 15.25 -12.94 -47.69
N TYR A 7 15.44 -11.70 -47.37
CA TYR A 7 14.83 -11.06 -46.17
C TYR A 7 13.41 -10.67 -46.50
N SER A 8 12.43 -11.40 -46.01
CA SER A 8 11.03 -11.01 -46.11
C SER A 8 10.65 -10.11 -44.93
N PRO A 9 10.19 -8.86 -45.17
CA PRO A 9 9.84 -7.98 -44.05
C PRO A 9 8.53 -8.44 -43.37
N PRO A 10 8.41 -8.34 -42.04
CA PRO A 10 7.20 -8.74 -41.33
C PRO A 10 6.02 -7.83 -41.69
N LYS A 11 4.92 -8.47 -41.97
CA LYS A 11 3.67 -7.96 -42.54
C LYS A 11 3.14 -6.69 -41.83
N LEU A 12 3.05 -5.60 -42.56
CA LEU A 12 2.44 -4.30 -42.24
C LEU A 12 0.94 -4.38 -41.83
N PHE A 13 0.32 -5.54 -41.95
CA PHE A 13 -1.13 -5.75 -41.70
C PHE A 13 -1.55 -5.61 -40.23
N TYR A 14 -0.63 -5.81 -39.28
CA TYR A 14 -0.95 -5.65 -37.85
C TYR A 14 -1.01 -4.18 -37.41
N LYS A 15 -0.21 -3.30 -37.99
CA LYS A 15 -0.22 -1.86 -37.69
C LYS A 15 -1.53 -1.18 -38.07
N ALA A 16 -2.12 -1.54 -39.20
CA ALA A 16 -3.34 -0.90 -39.67
C ALA A 16 -4.59 -1.30 -38.85
N ARG A 17 -4.69 -2.53 -38.37
CA ARG A 17 -5.76 -2.96 -37.46
C ARG A 17 -5.65 -2.33 -36.07
N PHE A 18 -4.43 -2.20 -35.57
CA PHE A 18 -4.15 -1.58 -34.26
C PHE A 18 -4.49 -0.08 -34.28
N MET A 19 -4.11 0.63 -35.34
CA MET A 19 -4.42 2.06 -35.51
C MET A 19 -5.92 2.31 -35.66
N LYS A 20 -6.64 1.45 -36.37
CA LYS A 20 -8.12 1.52 -36.50
C LYS A 20 -8.82 1.23 -35.17
N PHE A 21 -8.33 0.29 -34.37
CA PHE A 21 -8.88 0.01 -33.05
C PHE A 21 -8.62 1.17 -32.06
N PHE A 22 -7.43 1.74 -32.08
CA PHE A 22 -7.08 2.89 -31.23
C PHE A 22 -7.83 4.16 -31.63
N THR A 23 -7.99 4.42 -32.92
CA THR A 23 -8.81 5.53 -33.41
C THR A 23 -10.29 5.31 -33.11
N SER A 24 -10.82 4.08 -33.22
CA SER A 24 -12.20 3.78 -32.82
C SER A 24 -12.41 3.91 -31.31
N LEU A 25 -11.45 3.50 -30.51
CA LEU A 25 -11.47 3.67 -29.05
C LEU A 25 -11.38 5.15 -28.65
N LEU A 26 -10.53 5.91 -29.32
CA LEU A 26 -10.39 7.37 -29.12
C LEU A 26 -11.67 8.09 -29.55
N PHE A 27 -12.26 7.71 -30.67
CA PHE A 27 -13.58 8.22 -31.14
C PHE A 27 -14.70 7.81 -30.17
N PHE A 28 -14.70 6.59 -29.65
CA PHE A 28 -15.67 6.14 -28.67
C PHE A 28 -15.56 6.96 -27.36
N PHE A 29 -14.36 7.25 -26.90
CA PHE A 29 -14.13 8.14 -25.75
C PHE A 29 -14.51 9.59 -26.02
N LEU A 30 -14.26 10.10 -27.23
CA LEU A 30 -14.68 11.44 -27.64
C LEU A 30 -16.23 11.56 -27.77
N PHE A 31 -16.90 10.53 -28.26
CA PHE A 31 -18.36 10.51 -28.35
C PHE A 31 -19.07 10.49 -26.99
N ILE A 32 -18.48 9.84 -25.98
CA ILE A 32 -19.02 9.85 -24.60
C ILE A 32 -18.99 11.25 -24.00
N THR A 33 -18.05 12.10 -24.38
CA THR A 33 -17.96 13.47 -23.86
C THR A 33 -18.97 14.45 -24.47
N ILE A 34 -19.56 14.13 -25.60
CA ILE A 34 -20.44 15.06 -26.36
C ILE A 34 -21.92 14.93 -25.96
N SER A 35 -22.34 13.84 -25.32
CA SER A 35 -23.77 13.52 -25.10
C SER A 35 -24.35 13.91 -23.74
N PHE A 36 -23.61 14.59 -22.86
CA PHE A 36 -24.16 15.01 -21.58
C PHE A 36 -24.76 16.42 -21.68
N SER A 37 -26.09 16.51 -21.66
CA SER A 37 -26.85 17.76 -21.50
C SER A 37 -26.31 18.50 -20.25
N GLN A 38 -25.95 19.78 -20.43
CA GLN A 38 -25.48 20.64 -19.35
C GLN A 38 -26.66 21.03 -18.43
N GLU A 39 -27.03 20.17 -17.49
CA GLU A 39 -27.94 20.51 -16.43
C GLU A 39 -27.18 21.29 -15.33
N HIS A 40 -27.91 22.14 -14.56
CA HIS A 40 -27.27 22.96 -13.52
C HIS A 40 -26.66 22.12 -12.41
N ALA A 41 -25.40 22.40 -12.03
CA ALA A 41 -24.71 21.74 -10.92
C ALA A 41 -24.34 22.74 -9.82
N VAL A 42 -24.57 22.36 -8.56
CA VAL A 42 -24.01 23.06 -7.39
C VAL A 42 -22.79 22.30 -6.92
N ARG A 43 -21.65 22.97 -6.88
CA ARG A 43 -20.39 22.34 -6.47
C ARG A 43 -19.56 23.30 -5.63
N GLY A 44 -18.58 22.77 -4.91
CA GLY A 44 -17.73 23.64 -4.13
C GLY A 44 -16.66 22.92 -3.35
N PHE A 45 -16.07 23.67 -2.45
CA PHE A 45 -14.99 23.20 -1.58
C PHE A 45 -15.24 23.59 -0.14
N LEU A 46 -14.88 22.67 0.76
CA LEU A 46 -14.84 22.91 2.19
C LEU A 46 -13.40 22.95 2.69
N TYR A 47 -13.04 24.00 3.40
CA TYR A 47 -11.72 24.14 4.01
C TYR A 47 -11.85 24.42 5.51
N GLU A 48 -10.85 24.00 6.29
CA GLU A 48 -10.74 24.42 7.69
C GLU A 48 -10.26 25.87 7.76
N LYS A 49 -11.02 26.73 8.44
CA LYS A 49 -10.72 28.19 8.54
C LYS A 49 -9.35 28.47 9.16
N LYS A 50 -8.86 27.59 10.06
CA LYS A 50 -7.60 27.81 10.80
C LYS A 50 -6.35 27.68 9.91
N ASN A 51 -6.26 26.67 9.06
CA ASN A 51 -5.05 26.31 8.32
C ASN A 51 -5.26 26.23 6.80
N GLY A 52 -6.50 26.34 6.33
CA GLY A 52 -6.87 26.20 4.91
C GLY A 52 -6.78 24.78 4.38
N GLU A 53 -6.69 23.78 5.27
CA GLU A 53 -6.73 22.37 4.84
C GLU A 53 -8.13 21.98 4.36
N PRO A 54 -8.23 21.10 3.35
CA PRO A 54 -9.52 20.60 2.88
C PRO A 54 -10.21 19.76 3.96
N VAL A 55 -11.52 19.95 4.11
CA VAL A 55 -12.36 19.14 5.00
C VAL A 55 -12.87 17.96 4.22
N LEU A 56 -12.39 16.78 4.61
CA LEU A 56 -12.61 15.53 3.91
C LEU A 56 -13.92 14.89 4.35
N PHE A 57 -14.61 14.31 3.37
CA PHE A 57 -15.74 13.41 3.60
C PHE A 57 -16.88 14.05 4.42
N GLU A 58 -17.08 15.34 4.20
CA GLU A 58 -18.12 16.12 4.84
C GLU A 58 -19.37 16.16 3.99
N LYS A 59 -20.54 16.11 4.64
CA LYS A 59 -21.83 16.14 3.97
C LYS A 59 -22.29 17.57 3.71
N VAL A 60 -22.57 17.87 2.45
CA VAL A 60 -23.24 19.10 2.01
C VAL A 60 -24.63 18.76 1.52
N VAL A 61 -25.66 19.45 2.04
CA VAL A 61 -27.06 19.17 1.72
C VAL A 61 -27.70 20.42 1.13
N LEU A 62 -28.47 20.24 0.08
CA LEU A 62 -29.44 21.21 -0.39
C LEU A 62 -30.80 20.88 0.22
N LEU A 63 -31.42 21.83 0.90
CA LEU A 63 -32.78 21.74 1.41
C LEU A 63 -33.68 22.64 0.57
N ASN A 64 -34.92 22.22 0.36
CA ASN A 64 -35.95 23.05 -0.20
C ASN A 64 -36.26 24.23 0.74
N LEU A 65 -36.29 25.44 0.22
CA LEU A 65 -36.56 26.63 1.05
C LEU A 65 -37.98 26.64 1.68
N LYS A 66 -38.95 25.97 1.04
CA LYS A 66 -40.37 26.00 1.48
C LYS A 66 -40.63 25.12 2.70
N ASP A 67 -40.04 23.91 2.76
CA ASP A 67 -40.37 22.87 3.75
C ASP A 67 -39.14 22.30 4.48
N SER A 68 -37.93 22.83 4.17
CA SER A 68 -36.68 22.33 4.71
C SER A 68 -36.42 20.84 4.46
N SER A 69 -37.16 20.24 3.54
CA SER A 69 -36.90 18.83 3.13
C SER A 69 -35.58 18.72 2.35
N ILE A 70 -34.95 17.56 2.43
CA ILE A 70 -33.70 17.31 1.70
C ILE A 70 -34.01 17.16 0.22
N TYR A 71 -33.56 18.10 -0.59
CA TYR A 71 -33.63 18.03 -2.05
C TYR A 71 -32.55 17.11 -2.62
N ALA A 72 -31.28 17.35 -2.26
CA ALA A 72 -30.13 16.57 -2.70
C ALA A 72 -28.95 16.76 -1.75
N GLY A 73 -27.91 15.97 -1.90
CA GLY A 73 -26.69 16.11 -1.12
C GLY A 73 -25.50 15.41 -1.74
N ALA A 74 -24.31 15.85 -1.38
CA ALA A 74 -23.04 15.24 -1.76
C ALA A 74 -22.10 15.18 -0.56
N MET A 75 -21.03 14.38 -0.69
CA MET A 75 -19.93 14.34 0.28
C MET A 75 -18.68 14.91 -0.34
N THR A 76 -17.86 15.58 0.46
CA THR A 76 -16.56 16.04 -0.02
C THR A 76 -15.59 14.87 -0.22
N ASP A 77 -14.77 14.98 -1.25
CA ASP A 77 -13.66 14.05 -1.50
C ASP A 77 -12.44 14.36 -0.60
N VAL A 78 -11.32 13.68 -0.83
CA VAL A 78 -10.05 13.91 -0.13
C VAL A 78 -9.46 15.32 -0.33
N ASN A 79 -9.97 16.11 -1.26
CA ASN A 79 -9.59 17.49 -1.52
C ASN A 79 -10.62 18.49 -1.03
N GLY A 80 -11.63 18.03 -0.28
CA GLY A 80 -12.73 18.87 0.18
C GLY A 80 -13.72 19.24 -0.93
N PHE A 81 -13.64 18.64 -2.10
CA PHE A 81 -14.51 18.91 -3.24
C PHE A 81 -15.82 18.15 -3.12
N PHE A 82 -16.94 18.85 -3.36
CA PHE A 82 -18.26 18.25 -3.50
C PHE A 82 -18.96 18.74 -4.78
N THR A 83 -19.88 17.95 -5.31
CA THR A 83 -20.75 18.37 -6.40
C THR A 83 -22.11 17.69 -6.29
N ILE A 84 -23.16 18.49 -6.50
CA ILE A 84 -24.56 18.09 -6.56
C ILE A 84 -25.03 18.41 -7.98
N PRO A 85 -25.04 17.44 -8.89
CA PRO A 85 -25.43 17.64 -10.27
C PRO A 85 -26.96 17.67 -10.41
N LYS A 86 -27.44 18.22 -11.53
CA LYS A 86 -28.84 18.20 -11.96
C LYS A 86 -29.79 18.90 -10.98
N VAL A 87 -29.36 20.04 -10.45
CA VAL A 87 -30.21 20.89 -9.58
C VAL A 87 -31.18 21.69 -10.45
N GLN A 88 -32.46 21.63 -10.11
CA GLN A 88 -33.50 22.38 -10.80
C GLN A 88 -33.45 23.87 -10.43
N ILE A 89 -34.05 24.72 -11.27
CA ILE A 89 -34.27 26.13 -10.95
C ILE A 89 -35.06 26.22 -9.68
N GLY A 90 -34.63 27.08 -8.75
CA GLY A 90 -35.31 27.27 -7.46
C GLY A 90 -34.40 27.84 -6.40
N LYS A 91 -35.02 28.14 -5.25
CA LYS A 91 -34.31 28.62 -4.08
C LYS A 91 -34.09 27.47 -3.09
N TYR A 92 -32.84 27.33 -2.64
CA TYR A 92 -32.42 26.26 -1.77
C TYR A 92 -31.65 26.82 -0.58
N ILE A 93 -31.55 25.99 0.47
CA ILE A 93 -30.70 26.23 1.63
C ILE A 93 -29.55 25.24 1.53
N VAL A 94 -28.31 25.73 1.46
CA VAL A 94 -27.12 24.90 1.65
C VAL A 94 -26.94 24.72 3.15
N LYS A 95 -26.90 23.47 3.61
CA LYS A 95 -26.63 23.15 5.01
C LYS A 95 -25.40 22.24 5.10
N ILE A 96 -24.43 22.66 5.92
CA ILE A 96 -23.23 21.87 6.29
C ILE A 96 -23.26 21.75 7.80
N GLU A 97 -23.47 20.54 8.29
CA GLU A 97 -23.63 20.24 9.70
C GLU A 97 -22.66 19.17 10.14
N ASN A 98 -21.63 19.61 10.85
CA ASN A 98 -20.61 18.73 11.42
C ASN A 98 -20.27 19.22 12.82
N PRO A 99 -20.24 18.35 13.82
CA PRO A 99 -19.95 18.75 15.21
C PRO A 99 -18.56 19.29 15.44
N ASN A 100 -17.62 18.98 14.54
CA ASN A 100 -16.26 19.52 14.61
C ASN A 100 -16.17 20.98 14.13
N PHE A 101 -17.23 21.48 13.48
CA PHE A 101 -17.26 22.79 12.86
C PHE A 101 -18.57 23.53 13.19
N VAL A 102 -18.52 24.83 13.12
CA VAL A 102 -19.74 25.65 13.20
C VAL A 102 -20.61 25.33 12.01
N THR A 103 -21.90 25.03 12.26
CA THR A 103 -22.89 24.75 11.22
C THR A 103 -23.01 25.94 10.28
N ILE A 104 -22.96 25.68 8.97
CA ILE A 104 -23.24 26.68 7.94
C ILE A 104 -24.62 26.43 7.38
N THR A 105 -25.39 27.53 7.26
CA THR A 105 -26.70 27.58 6.62
C THR A 105 -26.73 28.83 5.74
N GLU A 106 -26.85 28.64 4.40
CA GLU A 106 -26.84 29.73 3.42
C GLU A 106 -27.91 29.53 2.38
N ASN A 107 -28.60 30.58 2.01
CA ASN A 107 -29.62 30.54 0.93
C ASN A 107 -28.95 30.77 -0.41
N ILE A 108 -29.22 29.90 -1.36
CA ILE A 108 -28.75 30.00 -2.76
C ILE A 108 -29.97 30.07 -3.71
N ASP A 109 -29.81 30.80 -4.82
CA ASP A 109 -30.81 30.94 -5.85
C ASP A 109 -30.30 30.45 -7.21
N ILE A 110 -30.84 29.35 -7.70
CA ILE A 110 -30.52 28.76 -9.00
C ILE A 110 -31.46 29.31 -10.05
N LYS A 111 -30.97 30.23 -10.87
CA LYS A 111 -31.76 30.98 -11.84
C LYS A 111 -31.78 30.38 -13.25
N THR A 112 -30.87 29.48 -13.55
CA THR A 112 -30.71 28.90 -14.90
C THR A 112 -30.80 27.39 -14.87
N ALA A 113 -31.42 26.80 -15.88
CA ALA A 113 -31.52 25.34 -16.03
C ALA A 113 -30.17 24.66 -16.35
N SER A 114 -29.21 25.43 -16.85
CA SER A 114 -27.85 24.95 -17.16
C SER A 114 -26.84 25.89 -16.54
N GLY A 115 -25.68 25.35 -16.20
CA GLY A 115 -24.57 26.11 -15.60
C GLY A 115 -24.05 25.50 -14.32
N ILE A 116 -23.20 26.23 -13.64
CA ILE A 116 -22.53 25.78 -12.43
C ILE A 116 -22.53 26.87 -11.38
N THR A 117 -23.06 26.58 -10.20
CA THR A 117 -22.91 27.40 -9.02
C THR A 117 -21.73 26.92 -8.20
N ASN A 118 -20.67 27.73 -8.09
CA ASN A 118 -19.49 27.40 -7.31
C ASN A 118 -19.60 27.97 -5.90
N LEU A 119 -19.41 27.15 -4.89
CA LEU A 119 -19.49 27.50 -3.48
C LEU A 119 -18.12 27.24 -2.81
N ARG A 120 -17.81 28.03 -1.80
CA ARG A 120 -16.65 27.85 -0.98
C ARG A 120 -16.98 28.19 0.46
N TYR A 121 -16.64 27.27 1.36
CA TYR A 121 -16.87 27.47 2.79
C TYR A 121 -15.57 27.18 3.57
N ASP A 122 -15.22 28.16 4.41
CA ASP A 122 -14.12 28.06 5.38
C ASP A 122 -14.72 27.74 6.75
N LEU A 123 -14.69 26.50 7.18
CA LEU A 123 -15.34 26.00 8.38
C LEU A 123 -14.52 26.34 9.63
N ALA A 124 -15.13 27.05 10.56
CA ALA A 124 -14.53 27.36 11.86
C ALA A 124 -14.83 26.25 12.87
N LYS A 125 -13.86 25.94 13.74
CA LYS A 125 -14.10 25.05 14.89
C LYS A 125 -14.86 25.83 15.98
N PRO A 126 -15.84 25.21 16.63
CA PRO A 126 -16.56 25.88 17.72
C PRO A 126 -15.61 26.09 18.91
N GLU A 127 -15.75 27.24 19.57
CA GLU A 127 -14.91 27.59 20.74
C GLU A 127 -15.24 26.74 21.99
N ILE A 128 -16.41 26.15 22.08
CA ILE A 128 -16.89 25.41 23.24
C ILE A 128 -17.61 24.12 22.78
N ALA A 129 -17.28 23.00 23.42
CA ALA A 129 -18.00 21.75 23.61
C ALA A 129 -17.41 20.48 22.96
N VAL A 130 -16.60 19.80 23.76
CA VAL A 130 -16.10 18.45 23.49
C VAL A 130 -17.20 17.36 23.61
N LYS A 131 -18.38 17.68 24.08
CA LYS A 131 -19.41 16.67 24.43
C LYS A 131 -20.31 16.21 23.27
N GLU A 132 -20.56 17.04 22.26
CA GLU A 132 -21.41 16.70 21.10
C GLU A 132 -20.64 16.16 19.90
N LEU A 133 -19.32 16.29 19.94
CA LEU A 133 -18.39 15.97 18.86
C LEU A 133 -18.33 14.47 18.47
N GLU A 134 -18.56 13.57 19.42
CA GLU A 134 -18.38 12.11 19.19
C GLU A 134 -19.60 11.47 18.50
N GLU A 135 -20.82 11.90 18.81
CA GLU A 135 -22.03 11.28 18.25
C GLU A 135 -22.21 11.59 16.75
N ALA A 136 -21.78 12.74 16.31
CA ALA A 136 -21.97 13.14 14.93
C ALA A 136 -20.83 12.68 14.01
N VAL A 137 -19.60 12.46 14.49
CA VAL A 137 -18.56 11.73 13.73
C VAL A 137 -19.02 10.31 13.41
N ILE A 138 -19.61 9.62 14.37
CA ILE A 138 -20.18 8.29 14.20
C ILE A 138 -21.32 8.30 13.17
N SER A 139 -22.16 9.34 13.19
CA SER A 139 -23.26 9.48 12.22
C SER A 139 -22.75 9.74 10.80
N ALA A 140 -21.69 10.54 10.60
CA ALA A 140 -21.09 10.80 9.31
C ALA A 140 -20.41 9.55 8.73
N GLU A 141 -19.63 8.83 9.53
CA GLU A 141 -19.03 7.55 9.12
C GLU A 141 -20.09 6.50 8.73
N SER A 142 -21.20 6.42 9.48
CA SER A 142 -22.30 5.50 9.19
C SER A 142 -22.98 5.81 7.85
N LYS A 143 -23.21 7.11 7.55
CA LYS A 143 -23.80 7.53 6.28
C LYS A 143 -22.88 7.25 5.09
N LYS A 144 -21.59 7.49 5.24
CA LYS A 144 -20.57 7.18 4.22
C LYS A 144 -20.51 5.69 3.91
N LYS A 145 -20.55 4.84 4.93
CA LYS A 145 -20.60 3.38 4.77
C LYS A 145 -21.73 2.92 3.86
N LYS A 146 -22.83 3.67 3.67
CA LYS A 146 -23.96 3.28 2.81
C LYS A 146 -23.73 3.53 1.34
N THR A 147 -22.89 4.47 0.95
CA THR A 147 -22.71 4.92 -0.44
C THR A 147 -21.42 4.45 -1.09
N GLU A 148 -20.48 3.92 -0.34
CA GLU A 148 -19.22 3.35 -0.88
C GLU A 148 -19.31 1.84 -1.02
N VAL A 149 -18.93 1.30 -2.20
CA VAL A 149 -18.92 -0.15 -2.50
C VAL A 149 -17.71 -0.84 -1.90
N ASN A 150 -16.67 -0.10 -1.54
CA ASN A 150 -15.34 -0.62 -1.26
C ASN A 150 -15.35 -1.76 -0.23
N ILE A 151 -15.16 -3.00 -0.73
CA ILE A 151 -14.91 -4.18 0.07
C ILE A 151 -13.41 -4.28 0.30
N SER A 152 -13.04 -4.81 1.45
CA SER A 152 -11.63 -4.99 1.81
C SER A 152 -10.82 -3.69 1.79
N GLN A 153 -11.50 -2.54 1.84
CA GLN A 153 -10.86 -1.24 2.02
C GLN A 153 -10.85 -0.86 3.49
N ILE A 154 -9.67 -0.56 3.99
CA ILE A 154 -9.45 -0.02 5.33
C ILE A 154 -8.92 1.40 5.14
N LYS A 155 -9.60 2.37 5.75
CA LYS A 155 -9.15 3.76 5.78
C LYS A 155 -8.55 4.05 7.13
N LEU A 156 -7.30 4.50 7.13
CA LEU A 156 -6.61 4.95 8.32
C LEU A 156 -6.40 6.45 8.21
N ASP A 157 -6.93 7.18 9.17
CA ASP A 157 -6.58 8.57 9.40
C ASP A 157 -5.39 8.66 10.38
N LYS A 158 -4.83 9.85 10.50
CA LYS A 158 -3.72 10.13 11.42
C LYS A 158 -4.02 9.67 12.85
N LYS A 159 -5.24 9.94 13.36
CA LYS A 159 -5.64 9.59 14.73
C LYS A 159 -5.69 8.07 14.95
N ALA A 160 -6.13 7.31 13.96
CA ALA A 160 -6.13 5.85 14.04
C ALA A 160 -4.70 5.31 14.14
N VAL A 161 -3.77 5.86 13.33
CA VAL A 161 -2.35 5.47 13.38
C VAL A 161 -1.72 5.85 14.72
N GLU A 162 -2.00 7.04 15.26
CA GLU A 162 -1.45 7.52 16.54
C GLU A 162 -1.87 6.70 17.76
N ARG A 163 -2.97 5.95 17.69
CA ARG A 163 -3.47 5.08 18.77
C ARG A 163 -2.79 3.73 18.84
N ILE A 164 -2.02 3.37 17.82
CA ILE A 164 -1.37 2.07 17.75
C ILE A 164 0.05 2.20 18.30
N PRO A 165 0.40 1.44 19.36
CA PRO A 165 1.76 1.38 19.87
C PRO A 165 2.76 1.01 18.77
N SER A 166 3.84 1.75 18.69
CA SER A 166 4.93 1.54 17.74
C SER A 166 6.26 1.50 18.45
N ILE A 167 7.26 0.95 17.81
CA ILE A 167 8.61 0.84 18.34
C ILE A 167 9.24 2.24 18.37
N GLY A 168 10.10 2.51 19.36
CA GLY A 168 10.91 3.73 19.42
C GLY A 168 10.17 5.00 19.82
N SER A 169 8.97 4.91 20.40
CA SER A 169 8.14 6.06 20.82
C SER A 169 7.74 6.99 19.68
N GLU A 170 7.65 6.48 18.47
CA GLU A 170 7.19 7.16 17.28
C GLU A 170 5.94 6.46 16.71
N ASN A 171 5.01 7.26 16.16
CA ASN A 171 3.87 6.68 15.48
C ASN A 171 4.32 6.15 14.11
N ASP A 172 3.90 4.93 13.76
CA ASP A 172 4.31 4.27 12.53
C ASP A 172 3.12 3.73 11.75
N ILE A 173 3.05 4.08 10.46
CA ILE A 173 1.95 3.68 9.58
C ILE A 173 2.00 2.18 9.27
N VAL A 174 3.19 1.61 9.15
CA VAL A 174 3.34 0.19 8.86
C VAL A 174 2.98 -0.64 10.08
N GLY A 175 3.33 -0.16 11.28
CA GLY A 175 2.80 -0.72 12.52
C GLY A 175 1.27 -0.73 12.54
N ALA A 176 0.64 0.32 12.02
CA ALA A 176 -0.82 0.41 11.92
C ALA A 176 -1.39 -0.55 10.86
N ILE A 177 -0.70 -0.74 9.74
CA ILE A 177 -1.13 -1.66 8.69
C ILE A 177 -1.03 -3.11 9.14
N SER A 178 0.01 -3.45 9.89
CA SER A 178 0.24 -4.81 10.39
C SER A 178 -0.87 -5.32 11.33
N VAL A 179 -1.68 -4.44 11.90
CA VAL A 179 -2.84 -4.81 12.73
C VAL A 179 -4.15 -4.84 11.93
N THR A 180 -4.11 -4.64 10.61
CA THR A 180 -5.30 -4.70 9.77
C THR A 180 -5.64 -6.13 9.36
N PRO A 181 -6.93 -6.45 9.05
CA PRO A 181 -7.34 -7.77 8.62
C PRO A 181 -6.61 -8.25 7.37
N GLY A 182 -6.24 -9.54 7.35
CA GLY A 182 -5.62 -10.17 6.19
C GLY A 182 -4.17 -9.79 5.91
N VAL A 183 -3.54 -8.99 6.77
CA VAL A 183 -2.11 -8.64 6.68
C VAL A 183 -1.30 -9.52 7.62
N VAL A 184 -0.26 -10.15 7.09
CA VAL A 184 0.73 -10.94 7.83
C VAL A 184 2.09 -10.29 7.67
N THR A 185 2.79 -10.10 8.78
CA THR A 185 4.19 -9.66 8.82
C THR A 185 5.07 -10.77 9.35
N THR A 186 6.34 -10.76 9.01
CA THR A 186 7.31 -11.76 9.46
C THR A 186 7.86 -11.50 10.87
N GLY A 187 7.28 -10.54 11.58
CA GLY A 187 7.65 -10.14 12.93
C GLY A 187 8.35 -8.78 13.00
N ASP A 188 9.21 -8.58 13.99
CA ASP A 188 9.78 -7.27 14.30
C ASP A 188 10.86 -6.81 13.32
N GLN A 189 11.51 -7.76 12.66
CA GLN A 189 12.67 -7.52 11.79
C GLN A 189 12.44 -8.01 10.35
N GLY A 190 11.24 -8.47 10.05
CA GLY A 190 10.97 -9.12 8.78
C GLY A 190 10.66 -8.21 7.60
N GLY A 191 10.34 -6.94 7.81
CA GLY A 191 10.12 -5.90 6.80
C GLY A 191 9.20 -6.21 5.63
N GLN A 192 8.47 -7.28 5.69
CA GLN A 192 7.69 -7.77 4.58
C GLN A 192 6.22 -7.85 4.95
N MET A 193 5.37 -7.38 4.06
CA MET A 193 3.92 -7.47 4.19
C MET A 193 3.36 -8.46 3.18
N TYR A 194 2.73 -9.49 3.70
CA TYR A 194 1.99 -10.47 2.93
C TYR A 194 0.50 -10.21 3.12
N VAL A 195 -0.23 -10.07 2.02
CA VAL A 195 -1.64 -9.70 2.10
C VAL A 195 -2.50 -10.76 1.44
N ARG A 196 -3.27 -11.50 2.28
CA ARG A 196 -4.17 -12.56 1.82
C ARG A 196 -3.50 -13.48 0.79
N GLY A 197 -2.32 -14.02 1.14
CA GLY A 197 -1.57 -14.96 0.31
C GLY A 197 -0.77 -14.36 -0.84
N GLY A 198 -0.70 -13.05 -0.95
CA GLY A 198 0.21 -12.38 -1.87
C GLY A 198 1.53 -12.00 -1.21
N THR A 199 2.59 -12.02 -1.98
CA THR A 199 3.95 -11.63 -1.59
C THR A 199 4.13 -10.10 -1.59
N PRO A 200 5.17 -9.56 -0.96
CA PRO A 200 5.42 -8.12 -0.89
C PRO A 200 5.42 -7.41 -2.24
N ILE A 201 6.04 -8.02 -3.27
CA ILE A 201 6.10 -7.45 -4.62
C ILE A 201 4.75 -7.44 -5.34
N GLN A 202 3.79 -8.21 -4.87
CA GLN A 202 2.42 -8.26 -5.40
C GLN A 202 1.51 -7.18 -4.78
N ASN A 203 2.05 -6.38 -3.87
CA ASN A 203 1.41 -5.22 -3.28
C ASN A 203 1.93 -3.95 -3.98
N LYS A 204 1.06 -2.98 -4.27
CA LYS A 204 1.46 -1.65 -4.74
C LYS A 204 1.35 -0.68 -3.57
N VAL A 205 2.46 -0.10 -3.18
CA VAL A 205 2.50 0.98 -2.20
C VAL A 205 2.75 2.28 -2.93
N MET A 206 1.94 3.28 -2.66
CA MET A 206 2.05 4.59 -3.31
C MET A 206 2.08 5.71 -2.27
N LEU A 207 2.90 6.72 -2.53
CA LEU A 207 2.94 7.99 -1.80
C LEU A 207 2.66 9.13 -2.76
N ASP A 208 1.56 9.86 -2.54
CA ASP A 208 1.09 10.93 -3.43
C ASP A 208 1.00 10.50 -4.92
N GLY A 209 0.67 9.21 -5.18
CA GLY A 209 0.59 8.60 -6.50
C GLY A 209 1.89 7.99 -7.03
N MET A 210 3.02 8.27 -6.42
CA MET A 210 4.33 7.69 -6.78
C MET A 210 4.48 6.29 -6.19
N THR A 211 4.99 5.34 -6.96
CA THR A 211 5.26 3.97 -6.48
C THR A 211 6.46 3.95 -5.53
N ILE A 212 6.27 3.34 -4.37
CA ILE A 212 7.28 3.07 -3.35
C ILE A 212 7.61 1.58 -3.42
N TYR A 213 8.87 1.25 -3.69
CA TYR A 213 9.31 -0.15 -3.84
C TYR A 213 9.62 -0.82 -2.50
N GLN A 214 10.23 -0.06 -1.57
CA GLN A 214 10.52 -0.53 -0.21
C GLN A 214 9.88 0.44 0.80
N PRO A 215 8.77 0.05 1.45
CA PRO A 215 8.07 0.93 2.38
C PRO A 215 8.65 0.93 3.81
N PHE A 216 9.71 0.17 4.05
CA PHE A 216 10.31 -0.03 5.36
C PHE A 216 11.77 0.38 5.40
N HIS A 217 12.18 0.86 6.57
CA HIS A 217 13.58 0.94 6.97
C HIS A 217 14.04 -0.38 7.60
N SER A 218 15.33 -0.61 7.53
CA SER A 218 16.02 -1.54 8.42
C SER A 218 15.31 -2.87 8.55
N ILE A 219 14.97 -3.44 7.38
CA ILE A 219 14.30 -4.73 7.31
C ILE A 219 12.93 -4.77 8.04
N GLY A 220 12.23 -3.64 8.14
CA GLY A 220 10.87 -3.59 8.63
C GLY A 220 10.64 -3.02 10.01
N PHE A 221 11.65 -2.40 10.55
CA PHE A 221 11.59 -1.83 11.88
C PHE A 221 10.75 -0.55 11.94
N PHE A 222 10.95 0.34 10.99
CA PHE A 222 10.21 1.60 10.82
C PHE A 222 9.72 1.74 9.39
N SER A 223 8.68 2.53 9.20
CA SER A 223 8.29 2.94 7.86
C SER A 223 9.07 4.17 7.41
N ILE A 224 9.22 4.29 6.10
CA ILE A 224 9.75 5.50 5.47
C ILE A 224 8.75 6.66 5.51
N PHE A 225 7.49 6.39 5.86
CA PHE A 225 6.42 7.37 5.85
C PHE A 225 6.40 8.21 7.13
N GLU A 226 6.02 9.47 7.00
CA GLU A 226 5.86 10.39 8.12
C GLU A 226 4.38 10.49 8.53
N THR A 227 4.05 9.95 9.69
CA THR A 227 2.67 9.90 10.21
C THR A 227 2.05 11.30 10.39
N GLU A 228 2.86 12.31 10.73
CA GLU A 228 2.38 13.68 10.91
C GLU A 228 1.84 14.31 9.61
N LEU A 229 2.29 13.81 8.47
CA LEU A 229 1.91 14.30 7.15
C LEU A 229 0.70 13.58 6.56
N ILE A 230 0.25 12.50 7.17
CA ILE A 230 -0.86 11.70 6.65
C ILE A 230 -2.13 12.53 6.56
N LYS A 231 -2.69 12.59 5.36
CA LYS A 231 -4.02 13.07 5.08
C LYS A 231 -5.02 11.92 5.00
N ASN A 232 -4.66 10.87 4.25
CA ASN A 232 -5.45 9.67 4.06
C ASN A 232 -4.57 8.48 3.72
N VAL A 233 -4.98 7.29 4.18
CA VAL A 233 -4.40 6.02 3.80
C VAL A 233 -5.52 5.07 3.42
N ASP A 234 -5.54 4.69 2.16
CA ASP A 234 -6.45 3.68 1.63
C ASP A 234 -5.72 2.36 1.43
N ILE A 235 -6.13 1.33 2.14
CA ILE A 235 -5.57 -0.02 2.05
C ILE A 235 -6.62 -0.94 1.46
N TYR A 236 -6.33 -1.54 0.31
CA TYR A 236 -7.17 -2.55 -0.32
C TYR A 236 -6.48 -3.90 -0.21
N THR A 237 -7.01 -4.80 0.59
CA THR A 237 -6.46 -6.16 0.76
C THR A 237 -6.91 -7.14 -0.33
N GLY A 238 -7.66 -6.66 -1.31
CA GLY A 238 -8.12 -7.33 -2.51
C GLY A 238 -9.31 -6.62 -3.13
N GLY A 239 -9.77 -7.05 -4.29
CA GLY A 239 -10.98 -6.53 -4.92
C GLY A 239 -10.95 -5.03 -5.23
N PHE A 240 -9.78 -4.45 -5.47
CA PHE A 240 -9.61 -3.02 -5.72
C PHE A 240 -10.12 -2.58 -7.10
N ASP A 241 -10.49 -1.30 -7.19
CA ASP A 241 -11.06 -0.67 -8.39
C ASP A 241 -10.12 -0.74 -9.61
N ALA A 242 -10.70 -0.65 -10.83
CA ALA A 242 -10.00 -0.75 -12.10
C ALA A 242 -8.99 0.38 -12.35
N LYS A 243 -9.07 1.50 -11.63
CA LYS A 243 -8.05 2.57 -11.70
C LYS A 243 -6.66 2.06 -11.27
N TYR A 244 -6.62 1.07 -10.38
CA TYR A 244 -5.37 0.44 -9.94
C TYR A 244 -5.05 -0.78 -10.78
N GLY A 245 -3.88 -0.82 -11.36
CA GLY A 245 -3.34 -1.93 -12.15
C GLY A 245 -1.97 -2.38 -11.70
N GLU A 246 -1.42 -3.36 -12.42
CA GLU A 246 -0.04 -3.82 -12.33
C GLU A 246 0.34 -4.47 -11.00
N ARG A 247 -0.64 -4.90 -10.22
CA ARG A 247 -0.46 -5.72 -9.00
C ARG A 247 -1.63 -6.67 -8.84
N ILE A 248 -1.33 -7.81 -8.21
CA ILE A 248 -2.27 -8.92 -8.10
C ILE A 248 -2.68 -9.24 -6.66
N SER A 249 -2.22 -8.51 -5.66
CA SER A 249 -2.59 -8.80 -4.27
C SER A 249 -3.28 -7.66 -3.55
N SER A 250 -2.61 -6.53 -3.35
CA SER A 250 -3.13 -5.40 -2.58
C SER A 250 -2.65 -4.06 -3.11
N ILE A 251 -3.35 -3.00 -2.70
CA ILE A 251 -2.97 -1.61 -2.96
C ILE A 251 -2.95 -0.87 -1.63
N MET A 252 -1.92 -0.05 -1.43
CA MET A 252 -1.81 0.91 -0.35
C MET A 252 -1.56 2.28 -0.95
N ASP A 253 -2.52 3.18 -0.82
CA ASP A 253 -2.48 4.53 -1.38
C ASP A 253 -2.41 5.56 -0.25
N ILE A 254 -1.23 6.13 -0.06
CA ILE A 254 -0.92 7.10 0.98
C ILE A 254 -0.88 8.48 0.37
N THR A 255 -1.70 9.38 0.89
CA THR A 255 -1.71 10.78 0.50
C THR A 255 -1.27 11.64 1.68
N TYR A 256 -0.28 12.48 1.47
CA TYR A 256 0.14 13.49 2.43
C TYR A 256 -0.68 14.77 2.30
N LYS A 257 -0.82 15.48 3.42
CA LYS A 257 -1.49 16.77 3.48
C LYS A 257 -0.77 17.83 2.64
N ASP A 258 -1.45 18.90 2.36
CA ASP A 258 -0.84 20.13 1.82
C ASP A 258 -0.14 20.88 2.97
N GLY A 259 0.80 21.77 2.65
CA GLY A 259 1.36 22.67 3.65
C GLY A 259 0.33 23.68 4.17
N ASN A 260 0.51 24.17 5.40
CA ASN A 260 -0.35 25.19 5.98
C ASN A 260 -0.39 26.44 5.07
N LYS A 261 -1.57 26.91 4.72
CA LYS A 261 -1.75 28.01 3.76
C LYS A 261 -1.80 29.38 4.43
N LYS A 262 -1.90 29.42 5.76
CA LYS A 262 -2.10 30.65 6.54
C LYS A 262 -0.92 31.00 7.44
N ASP A 263 -0.41 30.02 8.17
CA ASP A 263 0.60 30.22 9.18
C ASP A 263 1.77 29.26 9.02
N PHE A 264 2.93 29.70 9.48
CA PHE A 264 4.09 28.85 9.64
C PHE A 264 3.88 27.95 10.86
N ALA A 265 4.13 26.68 10.74
CA ALA A 265 3.99 25.68 11.78
C ALA A 265 5.09 24.61 11.66
N GLY A 266 5.39 23.96 12.76
CA GLY A 266 6.38 22.90 12.75
C GLY A 266 6.24 21.95 13.92
N LYS A 267 6.97 20.85 13.82
CA LYS A 267 7.13 19.86 14.90
C LYS A 267 8.57 19.36 14.91
N LEU A 268 9.18 19.40 16.06
CA LEU A 268 10.47 18.77 16.35
C LEU A 268 10.21 17.53 17.20
N SER A 269 10.84 16.42 16.91
CA SER A 269 10.72 15.18 17.69
C SER A 269 12.08 14.53 17.86
N VAL A 270 12.33 13.99 19.05
CA VAL A 270 13.55 13.28 19.37
C VAL A 270 13.21 12.08 20.24
N SER A 271 13.82 10.95 19.93
CA SER A 271 13.83 9.72 20.72
C SER A 271 15.21 9.05 20.66
N PRO A 272 15.50 8.02 21.43
CA PRO A 272 16.72 7.25 21.26
C PRO A 272 16.89 6.62 19.87
N PHE A 273 15.82 6.46 19.12
CA PHE A 273 15.83 5.84 17.81
C PHE A 273 16.08 6.82 16.68
N LEU A 274 15.51 8.03 16.78
CA LEU A 274 15.58 9.00 15.70
C LEU A 274 15.32 10.43 16.17
N ALA A 275 15.78 11.38 15.37
CA ALA A 275 15.40 12.78 15.41
C ALA A 275 14.68 13.15 14.13
N LYS A 276 13.66 14.00 14.22
CA LYS A 276 12.93 14.49 13.05
C LYS A 276 12.44 15.92 13.19
N ILE A 277 12.29 16.56 12.05
CA ILE A 277 11.71 17.89 11.89
C ILE A 277 10.63 17.85 10.82
N VAL A 278 9.53 18.53 11.10
CA VAL A 278 8.45 18.80 10.14
C VAL A 278 8.24 20.30 10.12
N LEU A 279 8.28 20.90 8.93
CA LEU A 279 8.02 22.32 8.72
C LEU A 279 6.96 22.48 7.64
N GLU A 280 6.04 23.39 7.87
CA GLU A 280 4.99 23.72 6.91
C GLU A 280 4.62 25.19 6.99
N GLY A 281 4.23 25.78 5.88
CA GLY A 281 3.80 27.17 5.87
C GLY A 281 3.48 27.70 4.49
N PRO A 282 2.97 28.95 4.43
CA PRO A 282 2.72 29.62 3.19
C PRO A 282 4.01 30.20 2.60
N ILE A 283 4.26 29.93 1.32
CA ILE A 283 5.16 30.72 0.48
C ILE A 283 4.43 32.02 0.07
N LYS A 284 3.14 31.85 -0.32
CA LYS A 284 2.21 32.93 -0.56
C LYS A 284 0.97 32.71 0.29
N ARG A 285 0.78 33.59 1.29
CA ARG A 285 -0.33 33.45 2.25
C ARG A 285 -1.69 33.54 1.59
N GLN A 286 -2.60 32.73 2.07
CA GLN A 286 -4.03 32.88 1.80
C GLN A 286 -4.56 34.10 2.56
N LYS A 287 -4.90 35.17 1.85
CA LYS A 287 -5.64 36.29 2.39
C LYS A 287 -7.14 36.00 2.30
N ASP A 288 -7.92 36.55 3.21
CA ASP A 288 -9.38 36.45 3.11
C ASP A 288 -9.83 37.04 1.76
N GLY A 289 -10.56 36.26 0.99
CA GLY A 289 -10.92 36.57 -0.41
C GLY A 289 -9.85 36.28 -1.48
N SER A 290 -8.61 35.98 -1.10
CA SER A 290 -7.55 35.59 -2.07
C SER A 290 -7.60 34.12 -2.40
N ASN A 291 -7.60 33.80 -3.69
CA ASN A 291 -7.93 32.48 -4.20
C ASN A 291 -6.74 31.63 -4.67
N SER A 292 -5.50 32.03 -4.38
CA SER A 292 -4.33 31.34 -4.97
C SER A 292 -3.15 31.26 -4.00
N PRO A 293 -3.29 30.55 -2.85
CA PRO A 293 -2.17 30.33 -1.95
C PRO A 293 -1.14 29.35 -2.55
N LEU A 294 0.12 29.58 -2.20
CA LEU A 294 1.22 28.66 -2.42
C LEU A 294 1.80 28.26 -1.07
N SER A 295 1.82 26.99 -0.77
CA SER A 295 2.32 26.46 0.51
C SER A 295 3.37 25.40 0.32
N PHE A 296 4.22 25.21 1.33
CA PHE A 296 5.22 24.15 1.37
C PHE A 296 5.03 23.25 2.60
N LEU A 297 5.57 22.05 2.47
CA LEU A 297 5.67 21.02 3.49
C LEU A 297 7.03 20.36 3.34
N LEU A 298 7.81 20.30 4.42
CA LEU A 298 9.14 19.69 4.43
C LEU A 298 9.27 18.82 5.67
N THR A 299 9.86 17.65 5.52
CA THR A 299 10.29 16.80 6.65
C THR A 299 11.66 16.20 6.40
N ALA A 300 12.41 16.09 7.47
CA ALA A 300 13.65 15.33 7.52
C ALA A 300 13.66 14.46 8.78
N LYS A 301 14.11 13.22 8.64
CA LYS A 301 14.20 12.23 9.71
C LYS A 301 15.55 11.53 9.62
N GLN A 302 16.26 11.44 10.75
CA GLN A 302 17.55 10.81 10.88
C GLN A 302 17.55 9.80 12.01
N SER A 303 18.06 8.61 11.77
CA SER A 303 18.33 7.61 12.80
C SER A 303 19.42 8.09 13.75
N LEU A 304 19.28 7.79 15.05
CA LEU A 304 20.26 8.02 16.09
C LEU A 304 20.80 6.71 16.66
N LEU A 305 20.43 5.57 16.08
CA LEU A 305 20.72 4.25 16.63
C LEU A 305 22.20 3.92 16.71
N ASP A 306 23.03 4.42 15.80
CA ASP A 306 24.49 4.25 15.86
C ASP A 306 25.09 4.82 17.16
N GLN A 307 24.51 5.94 17.68
CA GLN A 307 25.01 6.60 18.86
C GLN A 307 24.36 6.07 20.15
N THR A 308 23.13 5.61 20.07
CA THR A 308 22.30 5.31 21.24
C THR A 308 22.16 3.83 21.54
N ALA A 309 22.14 2.96 20.51
CA ALA A 309 21.72 1.57 20.67
C ALA A 309 22.67 0.75 21.57
N LYS A 310 23.97 0.86 21.38
CA LYS A 310 24.96 0.13 22.21
C LYS A 310 24.89 0.51 23.69
N ARG A 311 24.53 1.77 23.99
CA ARG A 311 24.46 2.28 25.36
C ARG A 311 23.14 1.95 26.04
N LEU A 312 22.02 2.11 25.31
CA LEU A 312 20.67 1.98 25.87
C LEU A 312 20.11 0.56 25.76
N TYR A 313 20.57 -0.21 24.77
CA TYR A 313 20.09 -1.56 24.47
C TYR A 313 21.23 -2.60 24.39
N PRO A 314 22.09 -2.72 25.43
CA PRO A 314 23.30 -3.57 25.37
C PRO A 314 23.01 -5.07 25.29
N LYS A 315 21.75 -5.50 25.50
CA LYS A 315 21.33 -6.91 25.39
C LYS A 315 20.79 -7.28 23.98
N VAL A 316 20.72 -6.31 23.08
CA VAL A 316 20.25 -6.55 21.72
C VAL A 316 21.43 -6.91 20.83
N ASN A 317 21.26 -7.88 19.95
CA ASN A 317 22.27 -8.33 19.00
C ASN A 317 23.62 -8.66 19.67
N GLU A 318 23.58 -9.45 20.74
CA GLU A 318 24.75 -9.96 21.48
C GLU A 318 25.68 -8.85 22.03
N GLY A 319 25.17 -7.62 22.17
CA GLY A 319 25.93 -6.46 22.67
C GLY A 319 26.26 -5.41 21.60
N ASP A 320 26.06 -5.71 20.33
CA ASP A 320 26.31 -4.78 19.22
C ASP A 320 25.20 -3.74 19.03
N GLY A 321 24.10 -3.87 19.78
CA GLY A 321 22.96 -2.97 19.71
C GLY A 321 22.16 -3.15 18.42
N LEU A 322 21.47 -2.09 17.99
CA LEU A 322 20.63 -2.10 16.78
C LEU A 322 21.48 -1.60 15.59
N PRO A 323 21.78 -2.43 14.61
CA PRO A 323 22.73 -2.13 13.54
C PRO A 323 22.10 -1.34 12.39
N PHE A 324 21.29 -0.32 12.69
CA PHE A 324 20.45 0.38 11.72
C PHE A 324 20.75 1.87 11.66
N ASN A 325 20.90 2.39 10.47
CA ASN A 325 21.05 3.83 10.24
C ASN A 325 20.26 4.23 8.99
N PHE A 326 19.46 5.28 9.10
CA PHE A 326 18.68 5.77 7.98
C PHE A 326 18.48 7.28 8.01
N THR A 327 18.25 7.84 6.82
CA THR A 327 17.90 9.25 6.61
C THR A 327 16.76 9.34 5.60
N ASP A 328 15.71 10.10 5.94
CA ASP A 328 14.60 10.41 5.04
C ASP A 328 14.46 11.90 4.87
N VAL A 329 14.14 12.31 3.66
CA VAL A 329 13.72 13.67 3.34
C VAL A 329 12.52 13.62 2.41
N TYR A 330 11.50 14.41 2.71
CA TYR A 330 10.35 14.62 1.83
C TYR A 330 10.01 16.10 1.77
N GLY A 331 9.73 16.59 0.58
CA GLY A 331 9.28 17.95 0.33
C GLY A 331 8.10 17.99 -0.62
N LYS A 332 7.15 18.91 -0.36
CA LYS A 332 5.97 19.14 -1.20
C LYS A 332 5.66 20.63 -1.28
N VAL A 333 5.39 21.10 -2.48
CA VAL A 333 4.89 22.46 -2.75
C VAL A 333 3.51 22.34 -3.38
N THR A 334 2.54 23.04 -2.82
CA THR A 334 1.15 23.01 -3.27
C THR A 334 0.70 24.40 -3.73
N TYR A 335 0.28 24.49 -4.99
CA TYR A 335 -0.46 25.63 -5.52
C TYR A 335 -1.95 25.31 -5.55
N SER A 336 -2.77 26.18 -5.02
CA SER A 336 -4.24 26.04 -5.02
C SER A 336 -4.85 27.22 -5.77
N GLY A 337 -5.57 26.96 -6.85
CA GLY A 337 -6.31 27.97 -7.61
C GLY A 337 -7.65 28.31 -6.97
N GLY A 338 -8.24 29.44 -7.37
CA GLY A 338 -9.51 29.96 -6.81
C GLY A 338 -10.73 29.07 -7.07
N THR A 339 -10.73 28.34 -8.16
CA THR A 339 -11.80 27.40 -8.55
C THR A 339 -11.67 26.05 -7.86
N GLY A 340 -10.64 25.84 -7.00
CA GLY A 340 -10.32 24.56 -6.38
C GLY A 340 -9.44 23.65 -7.22
N SER A 341 -8.96 24.11 -8.37
CA SER A 341 -7.88 23.45 -9.09
C SER A 341 -6.61 23.51 -8.25
N LYS A 342 -5.84 22.44 -8.25
CA LYS A 342 -4.66 22.27 -7.41
C LYS A 342 -3.56 21.55 -8.17
N VAL A 343 -2.31 21.97 -7.92
CA VAL A 343 -1.11 21.28 -8.41
C VAL A 343 -0.16 21.11 -7.23
N ASN A 344 0.37 19.90 -7.10
CA ASN A 344 1.39 19.56 -6.12
C ASN A 344 2.65 19.11 -6.85
N PHE A 345 3.80 19.63 -6.42
CA PHE A 345 5.12 19.09 -6.74
C PHE A 345 5.70 18.49 -5.48
N PHE A 346 6.27 17.31 -5.58
CA PHE A 346 6.84 16.63 -4.42
C PHE A 346 8.09 15.85 -4.80
N ALA A 347 8.97 15.66 -3.82
CA ALA A 347 10.16 14.84 -3.93
C ALA A 347 10.41 14.10 -2.62
N PHE A 348 11.00 12.92 -2.73
CA PHE A 348 11.32 12.03 -1.64
C PHE A 348 12.72 11.44 -1.85
N HIS A 349 13.48 11.32 -0.77
CA HIS A 349 14.76 10.60 -0.74
C HIS A 349 14.90 9.85 0.57
N ASN A 350 15.37 8.61 0.47
CA ASN A 350 15.67 7.76 1.59
C ASN A 350 17.02 7.06 1.36
N ASN A 351 17.81 6.96 2.41
CA ASN A 351 19.01 6.15 2.45
C ASN A 351 19.04 5.35 3.74
N ASP A 352 19.27 4.05 3.65
CA ASP A 352 19.22 3.12 4.77
C ASP A 352 20.43 2.19 4.73
N SER A 353 21.03 1.92 5.87
CA SER A 353 22.17 1.03 6.04
C SER A 353 21.95 0.10 7.22
N VAL A 354 22.18 -1.17 7.01
CA VAL A 354 22.09 -2.23 8.03
C VAL A 354 23.41 -2.96 8.07
N ASN A 355 24.06 -2.99 9.23
CA ASN A 355 25.36 -3.66 9.43
C ASN A 355 25.26 -4.70 10.54
N TYR A 356 25.24 -5.97 10.15
CA TYR A 356 25.24 -7.11 11.09
C TYR A 356 26.65 -7.64 11.43
N GLY A 357 27.71 -6.95 11.04
CA GLY A 357 29.09 -7.43 11.20
C GLY A 357 29.49 -8.42 10.11
N ILE A 358 28.73 -9.47 9.91
CA ILE A 358 28.93 -10.49 8.86
C ILE A 358 28.22 -10.17 7.55
N ALA A 359 27.32 -9.21 7.53
CA ALA A 359 26.56 -8.80 6.37
C ALA A 359 26.18 -7.33 6.43
N ASN A 360 26.41 -6.64 5.32
CA ASN A 360 26.03 -5.25 5.13
C ASN A 360 24.98 -5.12 4.04
N ILE A 361 23.92 -4.37 4.33
CA ILE A 361 22.85 -4.08 3.38
C ILE A 361 22.67 -2.57 3.30
N ASN A 362 22.74 -2.04 2.09
CA ASN A 362 22.47 -0.63 1.83
C ASN A 362 21.27 -0.51 0.89
N PHE A 363 20.33 0.34 1.27
CA PHE A 363 19.17 0.68 0.46
C PHE A 363 19.17 2.16 0.13
N LYS A 364 18.83 2.51 -1.10
CA LYS A 364 18.55 3.88 -1.51
C LYS A 364 17.27 3.93 -2.29
N GLN A 365 16.42 4.88 -1.97
CA GLN A 365 15.21 5.12 -2.71
C GLN A 365 15.00 6.60 -2.91
N SER A 366 14.66 7.00 -4.13
CA SER A 366 14.38 8.37 -4.48
C SER A 366 13.22 8.44 -5.44
N GLY A 367 12.55 9.56 -5.44
CA GLY A 367 11.51 9.78 -6.40
C GLY A 367 10.86 11.13 -6.22
N GLY A 368 9.99 11.45 -7.14
CA GLY A 368 9.25 12.70 -7.12
C GLY A 368 8.31 12.81 -8.30
N GLY A 369 7.57 13.88 -8.31
CA GLY A 369 6.63 14.10 -9.39
C GLY A 369 5.71 15.27 -9.16
N MET A 370 4.70 15.27 -9.99
CA MET A 370 3.61 16.23 -9.96
C MET A 370 2.29 15.48 -9.95
N ASN A 371 1.38 15.88 -9.11
CA ASN A 371 -0.03 15.51 -9.23
C ASN A 371 -0.90 16.76 -9.27
N PHE A 372 -2.00 16.68 -10.00
CA PHE A 372 -2.89 17.81 -10.16
C PHE A 372 -4.35 17.38 -10.17
N GLN A 373 -5.18 18.34 -9.80
CA GLN A 373 -6.62 18.29 -9.91
C GLN A 373 -7.11 19.56 -10.61
N ILE A 374 -7.82 19.40 -11.70
CA ILE A 374 -8.44 20.51 -12.44
C ILE A 374 -9.94 20.42 -12.28
N VAL A 375 -10.53 21.53 -11.89
CA VAL A 375 -11.98 21.72 -11.78
C VAL A 375 -12.40 22.73 -12.85
N PRO A 376 -12.80 22.26 -14.04
CA PRO A 376 -13.16 23.14 -15.14
C PRO A 376 -14.36 24.03 -14.77
N SER A 377 -14.37 25.28 -15.12
CA SER A 377 -15.47 26.21 -14.80
C SER A 377 -16.79 25.85 -15.51
N SER A 378 -16.71 25.16 -16.65
CA SER A 378 -17.86 24.90 -17.53
C SER A 378 -18.33 23.43 -17.54
N SER A 379 -17.70 22.54 -16.78
CA SER A 379 -18.02 21.09 -16.77
C SER A 379 -18.15 20.54 -15.38
N SER A 380 -19.06 19.60 -15.18
CA SER A 380 -19.18 18.80 -13.94
C SER A 380 -18.11 17.69 -13.82
N THR A 381 -17.22 17.57 -14.79
CA THR A 381 -16.15 16.59 -14.79
C THR A 381 -14.96 17.08 -13.97
N LEU A 382 -14.49 16.28 -13.06
CA LEU A 382 -13.23 16.48 -12.32
C LEU A 382 -12.11 15.76 -13.06
N ILE A 383 -11.03 16.49 -13.35
CA ILE A 383 -9.85 15.92 -14.01
C ILE A 383 -8.75 15.79 -12.97
N LYS A 384 -8.17 14.61 -12.85
CA LYS A 384 -6.98 14.35 -12.00
C LYS A 384 -5.89 13.78 -12.89
N GLY A 385 -4.64 14.06 -12.53
CA GLY A 385 -3.53 13.47 -13.23
C GLY A 385 -2.28 13.46 -12.38
N HIS A 386 -1.31 12.65 -12.82
CA HIS A 386 0.00 12.56 -12.20
C HIS A 386 1.08 12.26 -13.23
N VAL A 387 2.29 12.73 -12.93
CA VAL A 387 3.53 12.38 -13.62
C VAL A 387 4.58 12.15 -12.54
N ASN A 388 5.01 10.93 -12.38
CA ASN A 388 5.88 10.51 -11.28
C ASN A 388 7.04 9.66 -11.78
N GLY A 389 8.17 9.76 -11.09
CA GLY A 389 9.29 8.86 -11.26
C GLY A 389 9.81 8.40 -9.89
N SER A 390 10.24 7.16 -9.79
CA SER A 390 10.84 6.62 -8.58
C SER A 390 11.91 5.59 -8.90
N SER A 391 12.90 5.50 -8.02
CA SER A 391 13.99 4.52 -8.12
C SER A 391 14.26 3.90 -6.76
N TYR A 392 14.74 2.68 -6.78
CA TYR A 392 15.20 1.94 -5.62
C TYR A 392 16.44 1.15 -5.99
N SER A 393 17.39 1.06 -5.10
CA SER A 393 18.57 0.19 -5.24
C SER A 393 18.94 -0.42 -3.90
N THR A 394 19.43 -1.64 -3.94
CA THR A 394 19.98 -2.36 -2.79
C THR A 394 21.28 -3.03 -3.16
N ILE A 395 22.22 -3.00 -2.23
CA ILE A 395 23.49 -3.73 -2.31
C ILE A 395 23.61 -4.54 -1.02
N PHE A 396 23.87 -5.81 -1.18
CA PHE A 396 24.05 -6.76 -0.10
C PHE A 396 25.45 -7.36 -0.20
N VAL A 397 26.22 -7.20 0.86
CA VAL A 397 27.60 -7.72 0.98
C VAL A 397 27.65 -8.66 2.19
N GLU A 398 27.92 -9.92 1.95
CA GLU A 398 28.21 -10.91 2.98
C GLU A 398 29.73 -11.07 3.11
N ASP A 399 30.20 -11.41 4.33
CA ASP A 399 31.62 -11.70 4.54
C ASP A 399 32.08 -12.81 3.60
N GLN A 400 33.24 -12.61 2.95
CA GLN A 400 33.90 -13.52 2.00
C GLN A 400 33.06 -13.87 0.73
N LYS A 401 31.95 -13.18 0.46
CA LYS A 401 31.15 -13.33 -0.77
C LYS A 401 31.15 -12.07 -1.60
N GLU A 402 31.04 -12.24 -2.91
CA GLU A 402 30.88 -11.13 -3.82
C GLU A 402 29.55 -10.39 -3.62
N PRO A 403 29.55 -9.06 -3.78
CA PRO A 403 28.35 -8.26 -3.61
C PRO A 403 27.22 -8.65 -4.55
N ARG A 404 25.99 -8.71 -4.01
CA ARG A 404 24.77 -8.83 -4.79
C ARG A 404 24.08 -7.47 -4.86
N SER A 405 23.55 -7.11 -6.00
CA SER A 405 22.83 -5.84 -6.15
C SER A 405 21.54 -6.00 -6.94
N SER A 406 20.56 -5.19 -6.59
CA SER A 406 19.32 -5.07 -7.34
C SER A 406 18.89 -3.61 -7.40
N SER A 407 18.46 -3.17 -8.56
CA SER A 407 17.90 -1.82 -8.72
C SER A 407 16.69 -1.81 -9.64
N ILE A 408 15.82 -0.88 -9.40
CA ILE A 408 14.67 -0.56 -10.24
C ILE A 408 14.52 0.95 -10.35
N GLY A 409 14.25 1.44 -11.56
CA GLY A 409 13.86 2.82 -11.82
C GLY A 409 12.64 2.83 -12.71
N GLY A 410 11.59 3.57 -12.33
CA GLY A 410 10.34 3.57 -13.05
C GLY A 410 9.71 4.95 -13.14
N PHE A 411 8.77 5.08 -14.07
CA PHE A 411 7.93 6.25 -14.24
C PHE A 411 6.48 5.83 -14.43
N ASP A 412 5.57 6.70 -14.06
CA ASP A 412 4.12 6.54 -14.22
C ASP A 412 3.48 7.89 -14.55
N LEU A 413 2.67 7.90 -15.59
CA LEU A 413 1.87 9.03 -16.04
C LEU A 413 0.43 8.57 -16.15
N GLY A 414 -0.50 9.30 -15.57
CA GLY A 414 -1.91 8.94 -15.61
C GLY A 414 -2.85 10.13 -15.60
N PHE A 415 -4.04 9.91 -16.17
CA PHE A 415 -5.15 10.85 -16.17
C PHE A 415 -6.44 10.12 -15.82
N ASP A 416 -7.20 10.72 -14.92
CA ASP A 416 -8.50 10.25 -14.45
C ASP A 416 -9.54 11.33 -14.69
N PHE A 417 -10.67 10.95 -15.26
CA PHE A 417 -11.83 11.80 -15.48
C PHE A 417 -12.98 11.28 -14.63
N VAL A 418 -13.49 12.08 -13.71
CA VAL A 418 -14.60 11.71 -12.84
C VAL A 418 -15.81 12.53 -13.22
N HIS A 419 -16.82 11.89 -13.79
CA HIS A 419 -18.09 12.52 -14.15
C HIS A 419 -19.16 12.15 -13.13
N PHE A 420 -19.71 13.15 -12.44
CA PHE A 420 -20.70 12.96 -11.39
C PHE A 420 -22.12 12.89 -11.97
N LEU A 421 -22.88 11.92 -11.49
CA LEU A 421 -24.26 11.65 -11.86
C LEU A 421 -25.21 11.92 -10.69
N LYS A 422 -26.53 11.79 -10.91
CA LYS A 422 -27.56 11.93 -9.84
C LYS A 422 -27.31 10.90 -8.71
N ASN A 423 -27.83 11.24 -7.53
CA ASN A 423 -27.87 10.37 -6.35
C ASN A 423 -26.49 9.92 -5.83
N GLY A 424 -25.42 10.68 -6.11
CA GLY A 424 -24.06 10.31 -5.71
C GLY A 424 -23.44 9.18 -6.56
N SER A 425 -24.06 8.84 -7.68
CA SER A 425 -23.45 7.97 -8.69
C SER A 425 -22.36 8.74 -9.46
N ASP A 426 -21.41 8.01 -10.02
CA ASP A 426 -20.36 8.60 -10.88
C ASP A 426 -19.86 7.60 -11.92
N VAL A 427 -19.22 8.14 -12.95
CA VAL A 427 -18.44 7.38 -13.92
C VAL A 427 -17.03 7.93 -13.89
N THR A 428 -16.08 7.06 -13.63
CA THR A 428 -14.65 7.35 -13.65
C THR A 428 -14.00 6.56 -14.78
N TYR A 429 -13.26 7.24 -15.63
CA TYR A 429 -12.48 6.61 -16.69
C TYR A 429 -11.12 7.28 -16.77
N GLY A 430 -10.15 6.55 -17.26
CA GLY A 430 -8.81 7.08 -17.35
C GLY A 430 -7.86 6.15 -18.07
N PHE A 431 -6.63 6.61 -18.16
CA PHE A 431 -5.53 5.84 -18.71
C PHE A 431 -4.25 6.13 -17.94
N ASN A 432 -3.35 5.16 -17.94
CA ASN A 432 -2.01 5.32 -17.44
C ASN A 432 -0.99 4.71 -18.40
N PHE A 433 0.17 5.30 -18.45
CA PHE A 433 1.35 4.80 -19.14
C PHE A 433 2.51 4.77 -18.15
N GLY A 434 3.12 3.60 -17.99
CA GLY A 434 4.24 3.43 -17.08
C GLY A 434 5.27 2.47 -17.63
N GLY A 435 6.45 2.54 -17.08
CA GLY A 435 7.54 1.62 -17.40
C GLY A 435 8.60 1.63 -16.31
N PHE A 436 9.37 0.58 -16.27
CA PHE A 436 10.50 0.48 -15.35
C PHE A 436 11.63 -0.34 -15.96
N ASN A 437 12.83 0.00 -15.54
CA ASN A 437 14.05 -0.78 -15.77
C ASN A 437 14.46 -1.48 -14.50
N THR A 438 14.81 -2.77 -14.59
CA THR A 438 15.33 -3.55 -13.48
C THR A 438 16.72 -4.06 -13.81
N LYS A 439 17.65 -3.92 -12.85
CA LYS A 439 18.99 -4.46 -12.96
C LYS A 439 19.27 -5.32 -11.73
N PHE A 440 19.71 -6.54 -11.98
CA PHE A 440 20.07 -7.50 -10.95
C PHE A 440 21.45 -8.06 -11.27
N VAL A 441 22.35 -8.06 -10.29
CA VAL A 441 23.69 -8.63 -10.41
C VAL A 441 23.95 -9.49 -9.19
N THR A 442 24.35 -10.73 -9.45
CA THR A 442 24.78 -11.67 -8.42
C THR A 442 25.92 -12.52 -8.96
N MET A 443 26.67 -13.13 -8.08
CA MET A 443 27.67 -14.14 -8.44
C MET A 443 27.20 -15.49 -7.93
N ASN A 444 27.29 -16.53 -8.74
CA ASN A 444 27.01 -17.89 -8.33
C ASN A 444 28.21 -18.50 -7.58
N GLU A 445 28.05 -19.71 -7.06
CA GLU A 445 29.10 -20.43 -6.32
C GLU A 445 30.32 -20.75 -7.19
N PHE A 446 30.15 -20.77 -8.52
CA PHE A 446 31.23 -20.95 -9.49
C PHE A 446 31.94 -19.65 -9.89
N LYS A 447 31.68 -18.54 -9.16
CA LYS A 447 32.22 -17.20 -9.44
C LYS A 447 31.82 -16.63 -10.82
N GLN A 448 30.75 -17.13 -11.38
CA GLN A 448 30.19 -16.56 -12.60
C GLN A 448 29.20 -15.44 -12.26
N THR A 449 29.37 -14.31 -12.93
CA THR A 449 28.47 -13.17 -12.75
C THR A 449 27.18 -13.40 -13.54
N VAL A 450 26.06 -13.40 -12.82
CA VAL A 450 24.72 -13.38 -13.41
C VAL A 450 24.22 -11.95 -13.39
N SER A 451 23.95 -11.37 -14.56
CA SER A 451 23.45 -10.02 -14.70
C SER A 451 22.18 -10.01 -15.55
N LEU A 452 21.12 -9.48 -15.00
CA LEU A 452 19.83 -9.30 -15.69
C LEU A 452 19.55 -7.79 -15.77
N ASP A 453 19.36 -7.27 -16.96
CA ASP A 453 18.99 -5.86 -17.21
C ASP A 453 17.82 -5.84 -18.19
N ASN A 454 16.63 -5.47 -17.68
CA ASN A 454 15.39 -5.56 -18.44
C ASN A 454 14.55 -4.29 -18.29
N PHE A 455 14.16 -3.71 -19.41
CA PHE A 455 13.16 -2.65 -19.47
C PHE A 455 11.79 -3.22 -19.85
N THR A 456 10.77 -2.78 -19.14
CA THR A 456 9.39 -3.13 -19.42
C THR A 456 8.49 -1.91 -19.36
N SER A 457 7.47 -1.88 -20.20
CA SER A 457 6.48 -0.81 -20.21
C SER A 457 5.07 -1.36 -20.45
N GLY A 458 4.08 -0.57 -20.04
CA GLY A 458 2.69 -0.94 -20.16
C GLY A 458 1.76 0.27 -20.29
N ILE A 459 0.64 0.05 -20.97
CA ILE A 459 -0.44 1.02 -21.12
C ILE A 459 -1.69 0.40 -20.52
N GLY A 460 -2.34 1.13 -19.61
CA GLY A 460 -3.60 0.75 -19.01
C GLY A 460 -4.69 1.76 -19.35
N ALA A 461 -5.85 1.28 -19.78
CA ALA A 461 -7.06 2.08 -19.89
C ALA A 461 -8.14 1.45 -19.02
N TYR A 462 -8.95 2.26 -18.35
CA TYR A 462 -10.00 1.74 -17.49
C TYR A 462 -11.25 2.60 -17.49
N MET A 463 -12.36 1.96 -17.13
CA MET A 463 -13.63 2.61 -16.84
C MET A 463 -14.28 1.93 -15.65
N SER A 464 -14.84 2.71 -14.75
CA SER A 464 -15.57 2.28 -13.55
C SER A 464 -16.81 3.13 -13.41
N SER A 465 -17.97 2.52 -13.12
CA SER A 465 -19.22 3.24 -12.92
C SER A 465 -19.81 2.87 -11.56
N LYS A 466 -19.91 3.83 -10.66
CA LYS A 466 -20.62 3.66 -9.39
C LYS A 466 -22.07 4.07 -9.55
N ILE A 467 -22.96 3.09 -9.44
CA ILE A 467 -24.41 3.25 -9.61
C ILE A 467 -25.07 3.06 -8.25
N ILE A 468 -25.73 4.09 -7.75
CA ILE A 468 -26.50 4.04 -6.51
C ILE A 468 -27.99 4.03 -6.85
N ARG A 469 -28.66 2.93 -6.55
CA ARG A 469 -30.10 2.76 -6.77
C ARG A 469 -30.77 2.11 -5.57
N ASN A 470 -31.61 2.84 -4.87
CA ASN A 470 -32.28 2.40 -3.64
C ASN A 470 -31.28 1.84 -2.60
N ARG A 471 -31.36 0.55 -2.31
CA ARG A 471 -30.49 -0.16 -1.35
C ARG A 471 -29.22 -0.71 -1.96
N TRP A 472 -29.09 -0.63 -3.29
CA TRP A 472 -27.97 -1.19 -4.02
C TRP A 472 -26.94 -0.13 -4.38
N VAL A 473 -25.68 -0.49 -4.26
CA VAL A 473 -24.57 0.20 -4.89
C VAL A 473 -23.84 -0.81 -5.74
N ILE A 474 -23.78 -0.56 -7.04
CA ILE A 474 -23.21 -1.47 -8.04
C ILE A 474 -22.04 -0.75 -8.70
N GLN A 475 -20.89 -1.40 -8.75
CA GLN A 475 -19.70 -0.81 -9.36
C GLN A 475 -19.06 -1.81 -10.35
N PRO A 476 -19.61 -1.92 -11.57
CA PRO A 476 -18.92 -2.61 -12.64
C PRO A 476 -17.73 -1.78 -13.09
N SER A 477 -16.63 -2.45 -13.37
CA SER A 477 -15.45 -1.80 -13.91
C SER A 477 -14.67 -2.73 -14.83
N MET A 478 -13.92 -2.13 -15.74
CA MET A 478 -13.09 -2.84 -16.71
C MET A 478 -11.77 -2.10 -16.83
N ARG A 479 -10.67 -2.85 -16.78
CA ARG A 479 -9.34 -2.39 -17.15
C ARG A 479 -8.85 -3.23 -18.34
N ILE A 480 -8.20 -2.60 -19.25
CA ILE A 480 -7.45 -3.24 -20.33
C ILE A 480 -5.99 -2.84 -20.11
N GLN A 481 -5.18 -3.80 -19.73
CA GLN A 481 -3.74 -3.61 -19.56
C GLN A 481 -3.03 -4.21 -20.78
N TYR A 482 -2.19 -3.42 -21.44
CA TYR A 482 -1.32 -3.89 -22.51
C TYR A 482 0.13 -3.83 -22.05
N TYR A 483 0.77 -4.96 -21.96
CA TYR A 483 2.19 -5.11 -21.62
C TYR A 483 2.99 -5.07 -22.92
N VAL A 484 3.61 -3.93 -23.20
CA VAL A 484 4.28 -3.66 -24.49
C VAL A 484 5.43 -4.64 -24.72
N SER A 485 6.29 -4.84 -23.70
CA SER A 485 7.45 -5.73 -23.78
C SER A 485 7.11 -7.19 -24.01
N TYR A 486 5.89 -7.62 -23.66
CA TYR A 486 5.41 -9.00 -23.86
C TYR A 486 4.38 -9.11 -24.98
N SER A 487 4.06 -8.01 -25.65
CA SER A 487 3.00 -7.93 -26.68
C SER A 487 1.69 -8.60 -26.22
N THR A 488 1.33 -8.44 -24.92
CA THR A 488 0.25 -9.18 -24.29
C THR A 488 -0.84 -8.25 -23.77
N PHE A 489 -2.09 -8.52 -24.16
CA PHE A 489 -3.26 -7.88 -23.60
C PHE A 489 -3.81 -8.66 -22.40
N SER A 490 -4.14 -7.93 -21.34
CA SER A 490 -4.80 -8.47 -20.15
C SER A 490 -6.11 -7.71 -19.91
N PRO A 491 -7.26 -8.25 -20.36
CA PRO A 491 -8.56 -7.71 -19.94
C PRO A 491 -8.84 -8.09 -18.49
N GLU A 492 -9.22 -7.09 -17.69
CA GLU A 492 -9.40 -7.23 -16.24
C GLU A 492 -10.80 -6.73 -15.83
N PRO A 493 -11.84 -7.55 -16.04
CA PRO A 493 -13.17 -7.24 -15.55
C PRO A 493 -13.20 -7.31 -14.02
N ARG A 494 -13.90 -6.34 -13.41
CA ARG A 494 -14.07 -6.27 -11.96
C ARG A 494 -15.49 -5.83 -11.62
N LEU A 495 -16.03 -6.34 -10.54
CA LEU A 495 -17.39 -6.04 -10.07
C LEU A 495 -17.37 -5.84 -8.57
N GLY A 496 -17.89 -4.72 -8.12
CA GLY A 496 -18.21 -4.45 -6.73
C GLY A 496 -19.73 -4.34 -6.54
N LEU A 497 -20.26 -4.97 -5.53
CA LEU A 497 -21.68 -4.93 -5.18
C LEU A 497 -21.83 -4.64 -3.69
N LYS A 498 -22.79 -3.81 -3.34
CA LYS A 498 -23.20 -3.58 -1.97
C LYS A 498 -24.72 -3.51 -1.87
N TYR A 499 -25.26 -4.22 -0.89
CA TYR A 499 -26.66 -4.20 -0.55
C TYR A 499 -26.85 -3.70 0.87
N ASN A 500 -27.52 -2.58 1.04
CA ASN A 500 -27.88 -2.02 2.34
C ASN A 500 -29.21 -2.67 2.79
N ALA A 501 -29.13 -3.81 3.49
CA ALA A 501 -30.33 -4.55 3.91
C ALA A 501 -31.21 -3.71 4.84
N ASN A 502 -30.57 -3.00 5.79
CA ASN A 502 -31.20 -2.01 6.66
C ASN A 502 -30.17 -0.97 7.12
N GLU A 503 -30.52 -0.12 8.08
CA GLU A 503 -29.64 0.91 8.63
C GLU A 503 -28.35 0.35 9.27
N LYS A 504 -28.39 -0.89 9.76
CA LYS A 504 -27.30 -1.52 10.50
C LYS A 504 -26.54 -2.57 9.71
N LEU A 505 -27.22 -3.28 8.80
CA LEU A 505 -26.65 -4.42 8.07
C LEU A 505 -26.39 -4.10 6.61
N ARG A 506 -25.18 -4.34 6.17
CA ARG A 506 -24.72 -4.17 4.79
C ARG A 506 -24.01 -5.44 4.33
N MET A 507 -24.36 -5.92 3.16
CA MET A 507 -23.72 -7.04 2.49
C MET A 507 -22.88 -6.53 1.34
N LYS A 508 -21.71 -7.12 1.12
CA LYS A 508 -20.76 -6.69 0.08
C LYS A 508 -20.24 -7.88 -0.68
N PHE A 509 -19.96 -7.66 -1.96
CA PHE A 509 -19.25 -8.60 -2.80
C PHE A 509 -18.26 -7.82 -3.70
N SER A 510 -17.08 -8.36 -3.90
CA SER A 510 -16.13 -7.89 -4.92
C SER A 510 -15.43 -9.06 -5.58
N GLY A 511 -15.29 -9.00 -6.87
CA GLY A 511 -14.55 -9.99 -7.65
C GLY A 511 -13.92 -9.38 -8.88
N GLY A 512 -12.90 -10.03 -9.40
CA GLY A 512 -12.24 -9.55 -10.62
C GLY A 512 -10.95 -10.27 -10.95
N ARG A 513 -10.44 -9.93 -12.14
CA ARG A 513 -9.14 -10.37 -12.65
C ARG A 513 -8.11 -9.26 -12.53
N PHE A 514 -6.87 -9.67 -12.26
CA PHE A 514 -5.72 -8.79 -12.05
C PHE A 514 -4.49 -9.38 -12.73
N SER A 515 -3.58 -8.53 -13.20
CA SER A 515 -2.32 -8.95 -13.79
C SER A 515 -1.15 -8.07 -13.34
N GLN A 516 0.07 -8.62 -13.46
CA GLN A 516 1.30 -8.00 -13.02
C GLN A 516 2.48 -8.47 -13.89
N ASN A 517 3.40 -7.53 -14.21
CA ASN A 517 4.64 -7.80 -14.93
C ASN A 517 5.89 -7.68 -14.05
N PHE A 518 5.76 -7.93 -12.77
CA PHE A 518 6.78 -7.72 -11.76
C PHE A 518 6.98 -8.97 -10.93
N THR A 519 8.23 -9.39 -10.70
CA THR A 519 8.60 -10.58 -9.93
C THR A 519 9.78 -10.31 -9.01
N SER A 520 10.14 -11.27 -8.19
CA SER A 520 11.29 -11.20 -7.28
C SER A 520 12.09 -12.50 -7.39
N ALA A 521 13.39 -12.39 -7.27
CA ALA A 521 14.29 -13.52 -7.07
C ALA A 521 14.55 -13.70 -5.56
N SER A 522 13.55 -14.09 -4.79
CA SER A 522 13.66 -14.37 -3.36
C SER A 522 13.43 -15.85 -3.07
N SER A 523 14.17 -16.38 -2.09
CA SER A 523 14.01 -17.78 -1.68
C SER A 523 12.71 -17.97 -0.91
N ASP A 524 11.92 -18.98 -1.29
CA ASP A 524 10.71 -19.39 -0.57
C ASP A 524 10.98 -20.40 0.56
N ARG A 525 12.26 -20.66 0.87
CA ARG A 525 12.66 -21.63 1.92
C ARG A 525 12.73 -21.01 3.30
N ASP A 526 12.90 -19.69 3.38
CA ASP A 526 13.07 -18.94 4.62
C ASP A 526 12.14 -17.75 4.68
N VAL A 527 11.57 -17.53 5.86
CA VAL A 527 10.72 -16.36 6.16
C VAL A 527 11.53 -15.06 6.10
N VAL A 528 12.80 -15.13 6.47
CA VAL A 528 13.70 -13.98 6.50
C VAL A 528 14.46 -13.90 5.18
N ASN A 529 14.11 -12.90 4.40
CA ASN A 529 14.83 -12.55 3.19
C ASN A 529 15.31 -11.11 3.30
N LEU A 530 16.58 -10.95 3.57
CA LEU A 530 17.19 -9.63 3.78
C LEU A 530 17.44 -8.91 2.45
N PHE A 531 17.57 -9.64 1.35
CA PHE A 531 17.83 -9.11 0.03
C PHE A 531 16.62 -9.26 -0.88
N ASN A 532 15.93 -8.16 -1.13
CA ASN A 532 14.81 -8.12 -2.07
C ASN A 532 15.30 -7.75 -3.47
N SER A 533 15.43 -8.74 -4.34
CA SER A 533 15.63 -8.48 -5.75
C SER A 533 14.31 -8.12 -6.43
N LEU A 534 14.31 -7.04 -7.16
CA LEU A 534 13.17 -6.55 -7.92
C LEU A 534 13.41 -6.77 -9.41
N LEU A 535 12.58 -7.56 -10.06
CA LEU A 535 12.76 -7.97 -11.44
C LEU A 535 11.49 -7.74 -12.27
N SER A 536 11.65 -7.51 -13.54
CA SER A 536 10.55 -7.66 -14.50
C SER A 536 10.16 -9.14 -14.59
N ALA A 537 8.92 -9.41 -14.95
CA ALA A 537 8.48 -10.79 -15.20
C ALA A 537 9.38 -11.43 -16.27
N PRO A 538 9.86 -12.66 -16.08
CA PRO A 538 10.75 -13.28 -17.03
C PRO A 538 10.04 -13.55 -18.37
N SER A 539 10.72 -13.27 -19.47
CA SER A 539 10.26 -13.66 -20.81
C SER A 539 10.61 -15.11 -21.13
N ASP A 540 11.69 -15.60 -20.53
CA ASP A 540 12.19 -16.95 -20.70
C ASP A 540 11.80 -17.82 -19.49
N VAL A 541 10.79 -18.65 -19.72
CA VAL A 541 10.22 -19.61 -18.76
C VAL A 541 9.92 -20.91 -19.48
N GLN A 542 9.60 -21.99 -18.74
CA GLN A 542 9.21 -23.23 -19.38
C GLN A 542 8.04 -23.05 -20.34
N ALA A 543 8.09 -23.70 -21.51
CA ALA A 543 7.05 -23.61 -22.53
C ALA A 543 5.70 -24.21 -22.08
N LYS A 544 5.74 -25.17 -21.17
CA LYS A 544 4.57 -25.89 -20.66
C LYS A 544 4.59 -25.95 -19.14
N PHE A 545 3.41 -25.81 -18.56
CA PHE A 545 3.16 -25.95 -17.13
C PHE A 545 2.16 -27.07 -16.87
N VAL A 546 2.51 -28.00 -16.01
CA VAL A 546 1.62 -29.09 -15.58
C VAL A 546 0.81 -28.61 -14.37
N THR A 547 -0.51 -28.54 -14.53
CA THR A 547 -1.40 -28.17 -13.43
C THR A 547 -1.51 -29.30 -12.40
N GLN A 548 -1.99 -28.99 -11.19
CA GLN A 548 -2.24 -29.97 -10.13
C GLN A 548 -3.17 -31.12 -10.56
N MET A 549 -3.99 -30.94 -11.60
CA MET A 549 -4.86 -31.97 -12.18
C MET A 549 -4.19 -32.76 -13.30
N GLY A 550 -2.88 -32.63 -13.51
CA GLY A 550 -2.12 -33.30 -14.56
C GLY A 550 -2.34 -32.75 -15.97
N LYS A 551 -3.04 -31.61 -16.12
CA LYS A 551 -3.29 -30.99 -17.43
C LYS A 551 -2.15 -30.06 -17.81
N GLU A 552 -1.56 -30.27 -18.97
CA GLU A 552 -0.58 -29.36 -19.56
C GLU A 552 -1.25 -28.07 -20.03
N LYS A 553 -0.57 -26.95 -19.82
CA LYS A 553 -0.95 -25.61 -20.26
C LYS A 553 0.25 -24.92 -20.89
N ASP A 554 0.07 -24.34 -22.06
CA ASP A 554 1.11 -23.55 -22.72
C ASP A 554 1.36 -22.26 -21.93
N VAL A 555 2.62 -21.91 -21.79
CA VAL A 555 3.11 -20.70 -21.13
C VAL A 555 3.78 -19.81 -22.17
N LYS A 556 3.34 -18.55 -22.24
CA LYS A 556 3.89 -17.60 -23.22
C LYS A 556 4.97 -16.69 -22.63
N ASN A 557 4.86 -16.38 -21.36
CA ASN A 557 5.74 -15.47 -20.61
C ASN A 557 5.48 -15.62 -19.11
N GLY A 558 6.30 -14.96 -18.29
CA GLY A 558 6.19 -14.98 -16.83
C GLY A 558 5.21 -13.97 -16.24
N LEU A 559 4.30 -13.37 -17.01
CA LEU A 559 3.27 -12.48 -16.44
C LEU A 559 2.45 -13.21 -15.38
N GLN A 560 2.19 -12.51 -14.27
CA GLN A 560 1.43 -13.09 -13.16
C GLN A 560 -0.04 -12.68 -13.25
N TYR A 561 -0.93 -13.57 -12.85
CA TYR A 561 -2.38 -13.35 -12.87
C TYR A 561 -3.03 -13.78 -11.57
N ALA A 562 -4.08 -13.07 -11.19
CA ALA A 562 -4.94 -13.44 -10.07
C ALA A 562 -6.42 -13.23 -10.37
N TRP A 563 -7.26 -14.07 -9.76
CA TRP A 563 -8.70 -13.88 -9.63
C TRP A 563 -9.02 -13.70 -8.15
N HIS A 564 -9.82 -12.69 -7.83
CA HIS A 564 -10.30 -12.45 -6.48
C HIS A 564 -11.81 -12.65 -6.43
N ALA A 565 -12.29 -13.26 -5.35
CA ALA A 565 -13.69 -13.30 -4.96
C ALA A 565 -13.76 -13.03 -3.45
N ILE A 566 -14.44 -11.96 -3.05
CA ILE A 566 -14.51 -11.51 -1.66
C ILE A 566 -15.95 -11.19 -1.33
N MET A 567 -16.45 -11.73 -0.22
CA MET A 567 -17.77 -11.46 0.30
C MET A 567 -17.67 -10.96 1.74
N GLY A 568 -18.45 -9.97 2.09
CA GLY A 568 -18.39 -9.37 3.43
C GLY A 568 -19.73 -8.92 3.97
N PHE A 569 -19.79 -8.88 5.29
CA PHE A 569 -20.92 -8.38 6.06
C PHE A 569 -20.45 -7.31 7.02
N GLU A 570 -21.02 -6.12 6.92
CA GLU A 570 -20.85 -5.04 7.89
C GLU A 570 -22.09 -4.93 8.75
N TYR A 571 -21.92 -4.96 10.06
CA TYR A 571 -23.00 -4.83 11.01
C TYR A 571 -22.68 -3.84 12.12
N ASP A 572 -23.48 -2.81 12.25
CA ASP A 572 -23.40 -1.85 13.35
C ASP A 572 -24.25 -2.39 14.53
N LEU A 573 -23.59 -3.20 15.42
CA LEU A 573 -24.23 -3.81 16.59
C LEU A 573 -24.84 -2.72 17.48
N THR A 574 -24.08 -1.66 17.72
CA THR A 574 -24.54 -0.48 18.45
C THR A 574 -24.04 0.79 17.75
N LYS A 575 -24.44 1.98 18.23
CA LYS A 575 -23.89 3.26 17.73
C LYS A 575 -22.35 3.36 17.90
N HIS A 576 -21.76 2.56 18.78
CA HIS A 576 -20.35 2.61 19.14
C HIS A 576 -19.56 1.35 18.78
N LEU A 577 -20.22 0.25 18.44
CA LEU A 577 -19.61 -1.03 18.11
C LEU A 577 -20.02 -1.45 16.70
N SER A 578 -19.04 -1.57 15.83
CA SER A 578 -19.22 -2.10 14.47
C SER A 578 -18.40 -3.37 14.26
N MET A 579 -18.94 -4.25 13.45
CA MET A 579 -18.34 -5.52 13.05
C MET A 579 -18.24 -5.55 11.53
N ASN A 580 -17.10 -6.01 11.03
CA ASN A 580 -16.89 -6.35 9.61
C ASN A 580 -16.36 -7.78 9.54
N LEU A 581 -17.07 -8.65 8.84
CA LEU A 581 -16.70 -10.05 8.60
C LEU A 581 -16.54 -10.24 7.09
N GLU A 582 -15.37 -10.68 6.64
CA GLU A 582 -15.06 -10.90 5.23
C GLU A 582 -14.52 -12.31 5.00
N GLY A 583 -15.09 -13.04 4.04
CA GLY A 583 -14.50 -14.24 3.46
C GLY A 583 -13.85 -13.91 2.12
N TYR A 584 -12.69 -14.49 1.86
CA TYR A 584 -11.98 -14.26 0.60
C TYR A 584 -11.48 -15.56 -0.02
N TYR A 585 -11.43 -15.56 -1.35
CA TYR A 585 -10.76 -16.56 -2.16
C TYR A 585 -9.95 -15.86 -3.26
N LYS A 586 -8.65 -16.13 -3.32
CA LYS A 586 -7.74 -15.67 -4.36
C LYS A 586 -7.17 -16.90 -5.09
N PHE A 587 -7.32 -16.92 -6.39
CA PHE A 587 -6.72 -17.93 -7.25
C PHE A 587 -5.67 -17.30 -8.15
N PHE A 588 -4.48 -17.88 -8.14
CA PHE A 588 -3.35 -17.45 -8.93
C PHE A 588 -3.07 -18.52 -10.00
N PRO A 589 -3.62 -18.37 -11.21
CA PRO A 589 -3.44 -19.36 -12.28
C PRO A 589 -2.03 -19.38 -12.84
N GLN A 590 -1.27 -18.31 -12.63
CA GLN A 590 0.10 -18.18 -13.10
C GLN A 590 0.86 -17.18 -12.21
N LEU A 591 1.90 -17.68 -11.61
CA LEU A 591 2.91 -16.94 -10.86
C LEU A 591 4.27 -17.29 -11.43
N SER A 592 5.21 -16.37 -11.43
CA SER A 592 6.62 -16.66 -11.74
C SER A 592 7.45 -16.70 -10.46
N ASN A 593 8.28 -17.69 -10.31
CA ASN A 593 9.15 -17.88 -9.17
C ASN A 593 10.54 -18.36 -9.60
N ILE A 594 11.53 -18.20 -8.73
CA ILE A 594 12.86 -18.80 -8.96
C ILE A 594 12.71 -20.32 -9.05
N ASN A 595 13.41 -20.91 -9.98
CA ASN A 595 13.44 -22.34 -10.15
C ASN A 595 14.35 -22.99 -9.10
N THR A 596 13.77 -23.58 -8.08
CA THR A 596 14.48 -24.36 -7.06
C THR A 596 14.89 -25.75 -7.53
N ASN A 597 14.42 -26.18 -8.71
CA ASN A 597 14.68 -27.49 -9.30
C ASN A 597 15.70 -27.42 -10.47
N LYS A 598 16.34 -26.25 -10.69
CA LYS A 598 17.35 -26.11 -11.75
C LYS A 598 18.54 -27.01 -11.47
N MET A 599 18.87 -27.86 -12.45
CA MET A 599 19.98 -28.81 -12.40
C MET A 599 20.98 -28.62 -13.56
N TYR A 600 20.55 -28.00 -14.65
CA TYR A 600 21.34 -27.88 -15.87
C TYR A 600 21.43 -26.41 -16.31
N GLU A 601 22.53 -26.07 -16.96
CA GLU A 601 22.68 -24.78 -17.62
C GLU A 601 21.74 -24.65 -18.82
N ASP A 602 20.99 -23.55 -18.86
CA ASP A 602 20.16 -23.23 -20.02
C ASP A 602 21.02 -22.69 -21.17
N GLY A 603 20.80 -23.19 -22.37
CA GLY A 603 21.57 -22.83 -23.57
C GLY A 603 22.81 -23.69 -23.84
N ALA A 604 23.23 -24.57 -22.94
CA ALA A 604 24.26 -25.54 -23.21
C ALA A 604 23.73 -26.64 -24.16
N ILE A 605 24.47 -26.90 -25.24
CA ILE A 605 24.06 -27.86 -26.31
C ILE A 605 23.85 -29.26 -25.72
N GLU A 606 24.68 -29.66 -24.77
CA GLU A 606 24.61 -30.97 -24.11
C GLU A 606 23.34 -31.19 -23.31
N PHE A 607 22.69 -30.09 -22.86
CA PHE A 607 21.47 -30.17 -22.09
C PHE A 607 20.22 -29.72 -22.90
N ALA A 608 20.35 -29.57 -24.22
CA ALA A 608 19.24 -29.10 -25.07
C ALA A 608 18.01 -30.01 -24.97
N THR A 609 18.18 -31.31 -24.78
CA THR A 609 17.10 -32.30 -24.65
C THR A 609 16.50 -32.41 -23.25
N LYS A 610 17.12 -31.78 -22.25
CA LYS A 610 16.58 -31.81 -20.87
C LYS A 610 15.32 -30.94 -20.74
N PRO A 611 14.36 -31.34 -19.88
CA PRO A 611 13.16 -30.56 -19.65
C PRO A 611 13.46 -29.15 -19.17
N ASP A 612 12.67 -28.16 -19.62
CA ASP A 612 12.82 -26.76 -19.27
C ASP A 612 12.76 -26.50 -17.77
N VAL A 613 11.94 -27.25 -17.03
CA VAL A 613 11.82 -27.15 -15.57
C VAL A 613 13.10 -27.45 -14.81
N PHE A 614 14.10 -28.09 -15.45
CA PHE A 614 15.41 -28.34 -14.87
C PHE A 614 16.51 -27.42 -15.43
N LYS A 615 16.17 -26.52 -16.37
CA LYS A 615 17.16 -25.65 -17.03
C LYS A 615 16.89 -24.16 -16.77
N LYS A 616 15.61 -23.74 -16.87
CA LYS A 616 15.24 -22.33 -16.78
C LYS A 616 15.51 -21.76 -15.40
N ASP A 617 15.86 -20.47 -15.31
CA ASP A 617 16.09 -19.76 -14.04
C ASP A 617 14.77 -19.50 -13.30
N PHE A 618 13.70 -19.37 -14.04
CA PHE A 618 12.36 -19.12 -13.49
C PHE A 618 11.38 -20.17 -13.96
N ILE A 619 10.48 -20.55 -13.03
CA ILE A 619 9.37 -21.47 -13.32
C ILE A 619 8.03 -20.77 -13.11
N ILE A 620 7.01 -21.35 -13.74
CA ILE A 620 5.64 -20.99 -13.49
C ILE A 620 5.06 -21.89 -12.40
N GLU A 621 4.37 -21.25 -11.48
CA GLU A 621 3.61 -21.87 -10.42
C GLU A 621 2.13 -21.46 -10.51
N SER A 622 1.27 -22.21 -9.87
CA SER A 622 -0.09 -21.79 -9.56
C SER A 622 -0.31 -21.75 -8.05
N GLY A 623 -1.36 -21.07 -7.61
CA GLY A 623 -1.62 -20.98 -6.18
C GLY A 623 -3.06 -20.62 -5.86
N LYS A 624 -3.41 -20.85 -4.60
CA LYS A 624 -4.69 -20.47 -4.04
C LYS A 624 -4.51 -19.97 -2.62
N SER A 625 -5.30 -18.97 -2.24
CA SER A 625 -5.35 -18.45 -0.88
C SER A 625 -6.79 -18.14 -0.51
N TYR A 626 -7.21 -18.59 0.66
CA TYR A 626 -8.56 -18.33 1.17
C TYR A 626 -8.56 -18.17 2.68
N GLY A 627 -9.55 -17.47 3.18
CA GLY A 627 -9.66 -17.23 4.59
C GLY A 627 -10.86 -16.39 4.98
N VAL A 628 -10.91 -16.09 6.27
CA VAL A 628 -11.94 -15.25 6.90
C VAL A 628 -11.29 -14.24 7.81
N ASP A 629 -11.69 -12.98 7.66
CA ASP A 629 -11.25 -11.86 8.47
C ASP A 629 -12.42 -11.27 9.27
N LEU A 630 -12.25 -11.13 10.56
CA LEU A 630 -13.17 -10.45 11.47
C LEU A 630 -12.52 -9.19 12.02
N LEU A 631 -13.19 -8.06 11.88
CA LEU A 631 -12.83 -6.78 12.49
C LEU A 631 -13.94 -6.31 13.41
N LEU A 632 -13.62 -6.06 14.67
CA LEU A 632 -14.47 -5.43 15.66
C LEU A 632 -13.90 -4.06 16.02
N LYS A 633 -14.68 -2.99 15.88
CA LYS A 633 -14.27 -1.63 16.22
C LYS A 633 -15.26 -1.05 17.23
N TYR A 634 -14.76 -0.73 18.41
CA TYR A 634 -15.49 -0.02 19.45
C TYR A 634 -14.89 1.34 19.69
N ASN A 635 -15.72 2.38 19.64
CA ASN A 635 -15.30 3.76 19.88
C ASN A 635 -16.37 4.52 20.68
N LYS A 636 -16.08 4.76 21.95
CA LYS A 636 -17.00 5.51 22.84
C LYS A 636 -16.22 6.39 23.77
N LYS A 637 -16.44 7.70 23.68
CA LYS A 637 -15.86 8.74 24.56
C LYS A 637 -14.33 8.65 24.67
N ARG A 638 -13.82 7.88 25.61
CA ARG A 638 -12.40 7.79 25.98
C ARG A 638 -11.79 6.46 25.58
N LEU A 639 -12.63 5.46 25.32
CA LEU A 639 -12.21 4.11 25.02
C LEU A 639 -12.35 3.82 23.54
N PHE A 640 -11.24 3.40 22.95
CA PHE A 640 -11.18 2.84 21.62
C PHE A 640 -10.65 1.40 21.71
N VAL A 641 -11.31 0.48 21.05
CA VAL A 641 -10.86 -0.90 20.92
C VAL A 641 -10.98 -1.33 19.46
N TRP A 642 -9.92 -1.91 18.97
CA TRP A 642 -9.85 -2.50 17.64
C TRP A 642 -9.40 -3.95 17.78
N GLY A 643 -10.29 -4.90 17.53
CA GLY A 643 -10.01 -6.32 17.56
C GLY A 643 -10.04 -6.91 16.16
N VAL A 644 -9.01 -7.60 15.77
CA VAL A 644 -8.88 -8.28 14.47
C VAL A 644 -8.58 -9.75 14.71
N TYR A 645 -9.30 -10.62 14.04
CA TYR A 645 -8.97 -12.02 13.88
C TYR A 645 -8.96 -12.38 12.40
N SER A 646 -7.88 -12.99 11.95
CA SER A 646 -7.74 -13.50 10.58
C SER A 646 -7.40 -14.98 10.61
N TYR A 647 -8.16 -15.77 9.87
CA TYR A 647 -7.81 -17.13 9.49
C TYR A 647 -7.47 -17.14 8.01
N GLY A 648 -6.31 -17.71 7.64
CA GLY A 648 -5.89 -17.82 6.26
C GLY A 648 -5.20 -19.14 5.94
N LYS A 649 -5.35 -19.61 4.71
CA LYS A 649 -4.61 -20.76 4.17
C LYS A 649 -4.15 -20.42 2.76
N SER A 650 -2.84 -20.55 2.52
CA SER A 650 -2.20 -20.32 1.24
C SER A 650 -1.47 -21.57 0.79
N MET A 651 -1.57 -21.93 -0.49
CA MET A 651 -0.93 -23.10 -1.09
C MET A 651 -0.39 -22.72 -2.47
N ARG A 652 0.72 -23.32 -2.84
CA ARG A 652 1.38 -23.19 -4.15
C ARG A 652 1.58 -24.56 -4.76
N TRP A 653 1.60 -24.61 -6.09
CA TRP A 653 1.91 -25.80 -6.91
C TRP A 653 2.98 -25.43 -7.92
N ASP A 654 4.15 -26.04 -7.84
CA ASP A 654 5.34 -25.73 -8.64
C ASP A 654 5.46 -26.58 -9.93
N GLY A 655 4.46 -27.40 -10.19
CA GLY A 655 4.47 -28.39 -11.29
C GLY A 655 4.79 -29.81 -10.82
N PHE A 656 5.32 -30.00 -9.60
CA PHE A 656 5.69 -31.27 -9.03
C PHE A 656 5.02 -31.55 -7.69
N GLN A 657 4.99 -30.56 -6.80
CA GLN A 657 4.47 -30.71 -5.45
C GLN A 657 3.61 -29.51 -5.02
N GLU A 658 2.65 -29.77 -4.14
CA GLU A 658 1.92 -28.72 -3.44
C GLU A 658 2.65 -28.40 -2.13
N TYR A 659 2.87 -27.12 -1.86
CA TYR A 659 3.56 -26.68 -0.66
C TYR A 659 2.91 -25.45 -0.04
N PHE A 660 3.21 -25.20 1.24
CA PHE A 660 2.82 -23.98 1.93
C PHE A 660 3.92 -22.93 1.76
N PRO A 661 3.62 -21.74 1.25
CA PRO A 661 4.61 -20.67 1.21
C PRO A 661 4.98 -20.21 2.62
N VAL A 662 6.19 -19.69 2.80
CA VAL A 662 6.76 -19.28 4.11
C VAL A 662 5.89 -18.32 4.92
N PHE A 663 4.99 -17.61 4.28
CA PHE A 663 4.07 -16.66 4.91
C PHE A 663 2.68 -17.25 5.22
N ASP A 664 2.46 -18.56 5.08
CA ASP A 664 1.18 -19.21 5.39
C ASP A 664 0.93 -19.23 6.91
N ARG A 665 0.46 -18.10 7.44
CA ARG A 665 0.03 -17.99 8.84
C ARG A 665 -1.45 -18.31 8.96
N ARG A 666 -1.78 -19.36 9.73
CA ARG A 666 -3.17 -19.84 9.88
C ARG A 666 -4.02 -18.90 10.70
N HIS A 667 -3.54 -18.48 11.85
CA HIS A 667 -4.25 -17.62 12.78
C HIS A 667 -3.43 -16.37 13.08
N ASN A 668 -4.08 -15.21 13.00
CA ASN A 668 -3.50 -13.93 13.35
C ASN A 668 -4.52 -13.11 14.14
N ILE A 669 -4.18 -12.73 15.37
CA ILE A 669 -5.02 -11.92 16.24
C ILE A 669 -4.29 -10.63 16.54
N ASN A 670 -4.98 -9.50 16.44
CA ASN A 670 -4.49 -8.20 16.87
C ASN A 670 -5.56 -7.52 17.72
N ILE A 671 -5.18 -7.06 18.91
CA ILE A 671 -6.04 -6.28 19.78
C ILE A 671 -5.30 -4.96 20.08
N VAL A 672 -5.92 -3.85 19.74
CA VAL A 672 -5.45 -2.51 20.08
C VAL A 672 -6.48 -1.84 20.96
N THR A 673 -6.04 -1.33 22.08
CA THR A 673 -6.88 -0.59 23.03
C THR A 673 -6.25 0.75 23.33
N SER A 674 -7.02 1.82 23.25
CA SER A 674 -6.60 3.16 23.63
C SER A 674 -7.57 3.75 24.63
N TYR A 675 -7.06 4.33 25.72
CA TYR A 675 -7.84 5.00 26.75
C TYR A 675 -7.28 6.36 27.08
N ALA A 676 -8.13 7.41 26.98
CA ALA A 676 -7.75 8.79 27.28
C ALA A 676 -8.13 9.19 28.71
N PHE A 677 -7.15 9.63 29.51
CA PHE A 677 -7.31 10.03 30.90
C PHE A 677 -7.43 11.55 31.07
N GLY A 678 -7.96 11.96 32.23
CA GLY A 678 -8.04 13.34 32.68
C GLY A 678 -9.18 14.15 32.04
N LYS A 679 -9.51 15.29 32.61
CA LYS A 679 -10.62 16.16 32.13
C LYS A 679 -10.37 16.67 30.71
N LYS A 680 -9.11 17.00 30.37
CA LYS A 680 -8.69 17.52 29.06
C LYS A 680 -8.24 16.41 28.08
N LYS A 681 -8.36 15.12 28.42
CA LYS A 681 -7.88 13.98 27.64
C LYS A 681 -6.40 14.10 27.23
N GLY A 682 -5.58 14.76 28.01
CA GLY A 682 -4.17 15.05 27.72
C GLY A 682 -3.20 13.88 27.99
N THR A 683 -3.69 12.76 28.53
CA THR A 683 -2.92 11.54 28.74
C THR A 683 -3.64 10.40 28.05
N GLU A 684 -2.92 9.59 27.30
CA GLU A 684 -3.47 8.44 26.57
C GLU A 684 -2.61 7.21 26.83
N LEU A 685 -3.26 6.10 27.18
CA LEU A 685 -2.65 4.77 27.27
C LEU A 685 -3.07 3.96 26.04
N ASN A 686 -2.09 3.47 25.32
CA ASN A 686 -2.29 2.62 24.16
C ASN A 686 -1.64 1.27 24.42
N VAL A 687 -2.39 0.21 24.20
CA VAL A 687 -1.96 -1.18 24.37
C VAL A 687 -2.22 -1.94 23.07
N ARG A 688 -1.23 -2.69 22.62
CA ARG A 688 -1.35 -3.60 21.47
C ARG A 688 -0.94 -4.99 21.90
N TRP A 689 -1.77 -5.98 21.65
CA TRP A 689 -1.43 -7.38 21.75
C TRP A 689 -1.60 -8.06 20.40
N ASN A 690 -0.58 -8.81 20.02
CA ASN A 690 -0.55 -9.57 18.77
C ASN A 690 -0.25 -11.03 19.04
N LEU A 691 -0.96 -11.95 18.38
CA LEU A 691 -0.70 -13.38 18.38
C LEU A 691 -0.77 -13.89 16.94
N GLY A 692 0.23 -14.66 16.53
CA GLY A 692 0.27 -15.32 15.22
C GLY A 692 0.68 -16.78 15.35
N SER A 693 -0.01 -17.68 14.65
CA SER A 693 0.43 -19.07 14.52
C SER A 693 1.78 -19.13 13.78
N GLY A 694 2.52 -20.21 14.02
CA GLY A 694 3.84 -20.43 13.46
C GLY A 694 3.85 -20.40 11.93
N LEU A 695 4.89 -19.76 11.38
CA LEU A 695 5.16 -19.72 9.95
C LEU A 695 5.82 -21.03 9.49
N PRO A 696 5.56 -21.50 8.26
CA PRO A 696 6.22 -22.67 7.70
C PRO A 696 7.71 -22.44 7.48
N PHE A 697 8.48 -23.50 7.58
CA PHE A 697 9.89 -23.52 7.20
C PHE A 697 10.30 -24.91 6.73
N THR A 698 11.38 -24.98 5.95
CA THR A 698 11.97 -26.23 5.49
C THR A 698 12.97 -26.74 6.53
N PRO A 699 12.75 -27.90 7.18
CA PRO A 699 13.68 -28.44 8.17
C PRO A 699 14.94 -28.99 7.53
N ASN A 700 16.00 -29.18 8.33
CA ASN A 700 17.12 -30.01 7.95
C ASN A 700 16.75 -31.48 8.14
N ALA A 701 17.08 -32.31 7.16
CA ALA A 701 17.04 -33.78 7.23
C ALA A 701 18.39 -34.37 7.64
N GLY A 702 19.49 -33.66 7.35
CA GLY A 702 20.85 -34.10 7.67
C GLY A 702 21.90 -33.11 7.19
N PHE A 703 23.15 -33.52 7.32
CA PHE A 703 24.30 -32.76 6.83
C PHE A 703 25.17 -33.72 5.99
N TYR A 704 25.81 -33.18 4.99
CA TYR A 704 26.81 -33.90 4.19
C TYR A 704 27.97 -32.96 3.90
N GLN A 705 29.08 -33.53 3.62
CA GLN A 705 30.25 -32.82 3.14
C GLN A 705 30.10 -32.62 1.64
N GLY A 706 29.90 -31.33 1.25
CA GLY A 706 29.85 -30.99 -0.16
C GLY A 706 31.21 -31.22 -0.82
N GLU A 707 31.25 -31.75 -2.00
CA GLU A 707 32.49 -31.94 -2.72
C GLU A 707 32.64 -30.93 -3.85
N THR A 708 33.83 -30.33 -3.95
CA THR A 708 34.15 -29.40 -5.05
C THR A 708 35.13 -30.09 -6.00
N PHE A 709 34.70 -30.34 -7.23
CA PHE A 709 35.51 -31.00 -8.25
C PHE A 709 36.40 -30.03 -9.04
N GLN A 710 36.79 -28.89 -8.47
CA GLN A 710 37.59 -27.87 -9.15
C GLN A 710 38.96 -28.36 -9.63
N SER A 711 39.53 -29.32 -8.94
CA SER A 711 40.87 -29.86 -9.27
C SER A 711 40.80 -31.27 -9.88
N GLY A 712 39.60 -31.74 -10.24
CA GLY A 712 39.42 -33.14 -10.70
C GLY A 712 39.28 -34.12 -9.55
N ILE A 713 38.95 -35.37 -9.86
CA ILE A 713 38.76 -36.43 -8.88
C ILE A 713 40.08 -37.17 -8.75
N THR A 714 40.67 -37.23 -7.54
CA THR A 714 41.83 -38.04 -7.17
C THR A 714 41.43 -39.09 -6.14
N THR A 715 42.29 -40.06 -5.88
CA THR A 715 42.03 -41.16 -4.92
C THR A 715 41.86 -40.72 -3.49
N ASP A 716 42.42 -39.57 -3.12
CA ASP A 716 42.39 -38.95 -1.78
C ASP A 716 41.61 -37.63 -1.76
N TYR A 717 40.72 -37.45 -2.73
CA TYR A 717 39.97 -36.20 -2.95
C TYR A 717 39.29 -35.68 -1.68
N THR A 718 38.60 -36.52 -0.91
CA THR A 718 37.91 -36.16 0.32
C THR A 718 38.82 -35.69 1.45
N THR A 719 40.09 -36.09 1.44
CA THR A 719 41.08 -35.66 2.43
C THR A 719 41.90 -34.45 1.97
N THR A 720 42.15 -34.35 0.67
CA THR A 720 42.98 -33.27 0.10
C THR A 720 42.20 -32.02 -0.25
N ASN A 721 40.89 -32.13 -0.45
CA ASN A 721 40.04 -31.03 -0.82
C ASN A 721 38.72 -31.05 0.00
N PRO A 722 38.81 -30.94 1.36
CA PRO A 722 37.62 -30.96 2.21
C PRO A 722 36.77 -29.74 1.92
N SER A 723 35.54 -29.95 1.47
CA SER A 723 34.57 -28.91 1.24
C SER A 723 33.80 -28.55 2.51
N SER A 724 33.04 -27.45 2.47
CA SER A 724 32.20 -27.02 3.56
C SER A 724 31.03 -27.96 3.82
N VAL A 725 30.59 -28.01 5.07
CA VAL A 725 29.38 -28.76 5.43
C VAL A 725 28.18 -28.17 4.72
N SER A 726 27.45 -29.00 3.99
CA SER A 726 26.20 -28.65 3.31
C SER A 726 24.99 -29.28 4.01
N ASN A 727 23.84 -28.66 3.89
CA ASN A 727 22.59 -29.13 4.47
C ASN A 727 21.83 -30.03 3.51
N GLN A 728 21.44 -31.20 3.96
CA GLN A 728 20.39 -31.97 3.33
C GLN A 728 19.04 -31.43 3.83
N LEU A 729 18.28 -30.81 2.96
CA LEU A 729 16.97 -30.27 3.30
C LEU A 729 15.92 -31.37 3.35
N GLY A 730 15.01 -31.28 4.32
CA GLY A 730 13.81 -32.10 4.37
C GLY A 730 12.71 -31.59 3.44
N ASP A 731 11.49 -32.07 3.62
CA ASP A 731 10.35 -31.70 2.81
C ASP A 731 10.10 -30.19 2.86
N PHE A 732 9.79 -29.62 1.70
CA PHE A 732 9.69 -28.17 1.51
C PHE A 732 8.57 -27.55 2.37
N ASN A 733 8.95 -26.65 3.27
CA ASN A 733 8.05 -25.92 4.18
C ASN A 733 7.08 -26.81 5.00
N SER A 734 7.53 -28.03 5.34
CA SER A 734 6.72 -29.04 6.03
C SER A 734 6.54 -28.78 7.53
N GLN A 735 7.46 -28.04 8.16
CA GLN A 735 7.43 -27.74 9.59
C GLN A 735 6.99 -26.31 9.86
N ARG A 736 6.58 -26.03 11.10
CA ARG A 736 6.13 -24.71 11.54
C ARG A 736 6.87 -24.23 12.78
N LEU A 737 7.23 -22.95 12.77
CA LEU A 737 7.78 -22.28 13.93
C LEU A 737 6.75 -22.24 15.08
N PRO A 738 7.17 -22.05 16.34
CA PRO A 738 6.27 -21.81 17.46
C PRO A 738 5.41 -20.56 17.26
N TYR A 739 4.36 -20.45 18.05
CA TYR A 739 3.47 -19.28 18.06
C TYR A 739 4.26 -18.03 18.45
N TYR A 740 4.05 -16.98 17.65
CA TYR A 740 4.50 -15.63 17.92
C TYR A 740 3.45 -14.89 18.76
N HIS A 741 3.85 -14.21 19.82
CA HIS A 741 2.98 -13.23 20.48
C HIS A 741 3.77 -12.13 21.16
N ARG A 742 3.18 -10.92 21.24
CA ARG A 742 3.82 -9.74 21.79
C ARG A 742 2.81 -8.77 22.39
N LEU A 743 3.18 -8.14 23.48
CA LEU A 743 2.43 -7.04 24.11
C LEU A 743 3.28 -5.78 24.06
N ASP A 744 2.70 -4.71 23.53
CA ASP A 744 3.31 -3.38 23.47
C ASP A 744 2.44 -2.39 24.23
N ILE A 745 3.05 -1.51 24.99
CA ILE A 745 2.37 -0.50 25.80
C ILE A 745 2.99 0.86 25.51
N THR A 746 2.15 1.88 25.29
CA THR A 746 2.58 3.26 25.08
C THR A 746 1.72 4.21 25.92
N VAL A 747 2.38 5.09 26.64
CA VAL A 747 1.74 6.19 27.39
C VAL A 747 2.16 7.51 26.75
N LYS A 748 1.19 8.32 26.36
CA LYS A 748 1.39 9.66 25.77
C LYS A 748 0.86 10.70 26.72
N LYS A 749 1.62 11.80 26.89
CA LYS A 749 1.20 12.96 27.69
C LYS A 749 1.43 14.22 26.90
N GLN A 750 0.38 15.03 26.76
CA GLN A 750 0.43 16.32 26.09
C GLN A 750 0.32 17.46 27.11
N PHE A 751 1.22 18.44 26.96
CA PHE A 751 1.23 19.68 27.72
C PHE A 751 0.96 20.83 26.74
N VAL A 752 -0.19 21.45 26.88
CA VAL A 752 -0.59 22.58 26.02
C VAL A 752 -0.27 23.87 26.74
N PHE A 753 0.59 24.71 26.15
CA PHE A 753 1.00 25.99 26.71
C PHE A 753 0.02 27.12 26.31
N LYS A 754 0.12 28.27 27.00
CA LYS A 754 -0.74 29.46 26.76
C LYS A 754 -0.63 29.99 25.32
N ASN A 755 0.55 29.92 24.73
CA ASN A 755 0.83 30.32 23.34
C ASN A 755 0.35 29.27 22.28
N LYS A 756 -0.42 28.25 22.70
CA LYS A 756 -0.97 27.17 21.87
C LYS A 756 0.08 26.19 21.34
N THR A 757 1.36 26.28 21.74
CA THR A 757 2.34 25.25 21.46
C THR A 757 2.08 24.01 22.32
N VAL A 758 2.52 22.84 21.86
CA VAL A 758 2.28 21.56 22.52
C VAL A 758 3.58 20.82 22.69
N LEU A 759 3.90 20.48 23.93
CA LEU A 759 4.94 19.51 24.26
C LEU A 759 4.28 18.15 24.48
N GLU A 760 4.71 17.15 23.77
CA GLU A 760 4.23 15.77 23.93
C GLU A 760 5.39 14.88 24.38
N THR A 761 5.16 14.09 25.43
CA THR A 761 6.06 13.04 25.87
C THR A 761 5.42 11.69 25.62
N ILE A 762 6.20 10.76 25.10
CA ILE A 762 5.76 9.40 24.76
C ILE A 762 6.71 8.43 25.47
N PHE A 763 6.17 7.56 26.30
CA PHE A 763 6.88 6.44 26.86
C PHE A 763 6.30 5.15 26.28
N SER A 764 7.14 4.29 25.71
CA SER A 764 6.72 3.03 25.14
C SER A 764 7.57 1.87 25.61
N VAL A 765 6.96 0.70 25.72
CA VAL A 765 7.63 -0.56 25.98
C VAL A 765 7.16 -1.57 24.94
N THR A 766 8.05 -1.99 24.07
CA THR A 766 7.83 -3.05 23.11
C THR A 766 8.18 -4.38 23.75
N ASN A 767 7.40 -5.44 23.46
CA ASN A 767 7.56 -6.78 24.00
C ASN A 767 7.63 -6.78 25.55
N THR A 768 6.62 -6.20 26.18
CA THR A 768 6.57 -5.87 27.61
C THR A 768 6.86 -7.06 28.53
N TYR A 769 6.49 -8.29 28.16
CA TYR A 769 6.76 -9.51 28.93
C TYR A 769 7.98 -10.29 28.43
N ASN A 770 8.82 -9.67 27.58
CA ASN A 770 10.11 -10.20 27.11
C ASN A 770 10.02 -11.60 26.48
N ARG A 771 9.01 -11.86 25.65
CA ARG A 771 8.84 -13.13 24.93
C ARG A 771 9.97 -13.34 23.94
N LYS A 772 10.63 -14.49 24.00
CA LYS A 772 11.60 -14.95 23.02
C LYS A 772 10.87 -15.49 21.78
N ASN A 773 10.48 -14.60 20.87
CA ASN A 773 9.91 -14.96 19.58
C ASN A 773 11.04 -15.35 18.62
N ILE A 774 10.91 -16.46 17.91
CA ILE A 774 11.92 -16.91 16.96
C ILE A 774 11.87 -16.00 15.72
N PHE A 775 13.03 -15.51 15.31
CA PHE A 775 13.22 -14.79 14.06
C PHE A 775 13.57 -15.78 12.94
N TYR A 776 14.68 -16.50 13.09
CA TYR A 776 15.05 -17.61 12.21
C TYR A 776 15.95 -18.61 12.96
N VAL A 777 16.14 -19.76 12.34
CA VAL A 777 17.05 -20.79 12.81
C VAL A 777 18.19 -20.95 11.81
N ASN A 778 19.42 -20.71 12.24
CA ASN A 778 20.58 -21.01 11.41
C ASN A 778 20.68 -22.52 11.24
N ARG A 779 20.56 -22.99 10.02
CA ARG A 779 20.47 -24.43 9.71
C ARG A 779 21.76 -25.20 9.94
N ILE A 780 22.91 -24.54 9.78
CA ILE A 780 24.23 -25.18 9.94
C ILE A 780 24.55 -25.33 11.40
N THR A 781 24.44 -24.25 12.17
CA THR A 781 24.81 -24.22 13.59
C THR A 781 23.67 -24.62 14.52
N SER A 782 22.45 -24.78 14.01
CA SER A 782 21.20 -24.94 14.78
C SER A 782 20.96 -23.82 15.78
N LYS A 783 21.63 -22.68 15.66
CA LYS A 783 21.47 -21.51 16.52
C LYS A 783 20.13 -20.85 16.24
N ILE A 784 19.33 -20.65 17.30
CA ILE A 784 18.06 -19.92 17.21
C ILE A 784 18.33 -18.42 17.39
N ILE A 785 17.95 -17.63 16.43
CA ILE A 785 17.99 -16.17 16.51
C ILE A 785 16.60 -15.66 16.88
N TYR A 786 16.53 -14.85 17.94
CA TYR A 786 15.28 -14.30 18.44
C TYR A 786 15.03 -12.90 17.93
N GLN A 787 13.75 -12.55 17.85
CA GLN A 787 13.30 -11.18 17.62
C GLN A 787 13.60 -10.31 18.84
N PHE A 788 13.24 -9.02 18.78
CA PHE A 788 13.62 -8.09 19.83
C PHE A 788 13.16 -8.51 21.24
N PRO A 789 14.04 -8.38 22.24
CA PRO A 789 13.67 -8.50 23.64
C PRO A 789 12.78 -7.33 24.06
N ILE A 790 12.55 -7.16 25.35
CA ILE A 790 11.90 -5.97 25.90
C ILE A 790 12.71 -4.71 25.53
N LEU A 791 12.04 -3.75 24.89
CA LEU A 791 12.62 -2.48 24.45
C LEU A 791 11.81 -1.31 25.02
N PRO A 792 12.24 -0.70 26.14
CA PRO A 792 11.69 0.56 26.61
C PRO A 792 12.23 1.73 25.79
N SER A 793 11.41 2.74 25.56
CA SER A 793 11.81 3.96 24.85
C SER A 793 11.05 5.17 25.36
N ILE A 794 11.66 6.33 25.27
CA ILE A 794 11.05 7.62 25.56
C ILE A 794 11.26 8.56 24.38
N GLY A 795 10.21 9.28 24.01
CA GLY A 795 10.25 10.28 22.97
C GLY A 795 9.69 11.60 23.46
N VAL A 796 10.21 12.69 22.93
CA VAL A 796 9.73 14.04 23.19
C VAL A 796 9.49 14.76 21.87
N SER A 797 8.37 15.43 21.75
CA SER A 797 8.09 16.26 20.59
C SER A 797 7.52 17.62 21.00
N TYR A 798 7.89 18.65 20.24
CA TYR A 798 7.45 20.02 20.41
C TYR A 798 6.81 20.53 19.13
N LYS A 799 5.56 20.95 19.23
CA LYS A 799 4.78 21.51 18.12
C LYS A 799 4.53 23.00 18.36
N PHE A 800 4.85 23.81 17.36
CA PHE A 800 4.70 25.26 17.35
C PHE A 800 3.94 25.80 16.15
#